data_f5ea6391fb9c59c9ff096669c7e1dd7e
#
_entry.id   f5ea6391fb9c59c9ff096669c7e1dd7e
#
_cell.length_a   1.000
_cell.length_b   1.000
_cell.length_c   1.000
_cell.angle_alpha   90.00
_cell.angle_beta   90.00
_cell.angle_gamma   90.00
#
_symmetry.space_group_name_H-M   'P 1'
#
loop_
_entity.id
_entity.type
_entity.pdbx_description
1 polymer ?
#
loop_
_entity_poly.entity_id
_entity_poly.type
_entity_poly.pdbx_seq_one_letter_code
_entity_poly.pdbx_strand_id
1 'polypeptide(L)'
;MMLPTRLRLETEFPRRNSVSKVYISVFLRVFSLCSSVFLLFLLAACGGEEPAAETVVEPTVAVAPTADLPDAIAADSELLVIATDAPLPPYSDFDAFGNVVGFNAAVMDAIAAETGLDHEWVVTPSDGVLQSIAVGSSRDFDAVMSALIIPDAPPDGIAFSQPYLEAGQVIVVLVDEQEIAGPADIRPGVAVGVLAESAGRDAAVDLGIAETDLYSQYERPSQLAQALIDEVVQAIILDSYMAEYFVATFPEQLQIAGGEGRDAWLSRRAYGIAVAADNTELLDTLNGALDTLRQEGTLDQLALTWLIPEANAAAAVDPGESRVGTPVTELFIGVVGQFSDMDPASLTTDFIGWEIKNNTMSGLYRFNADSQLEPLLASALPSVSEDKLEYTIPLRAGLRFPDGTEFTADDVKWSLNRAGGLGNFLVNTYLKDSNADNFADEDAVQVIDPTTVKIILKEPTAAFLAILTAPPFFPISSECYSDAGDPGSTCGGIGPYTIINWALNDRMRLRANADWPGEPKPAFENITVKFYPDPTAMRRSLVEFRSVDLAWTGLPYQDFVDLSTVDSDGNGADYTAWVGPATFKSYIIFEQTTAPWDSERVRQAAALAVDREALAAVFAGARLPLLSPVPDDVPGHLATMPARDLDRARELLRQEGYTADEPLPITLWFVNDGRYSAVEEQYADTIKAQLEETGVFQVEVAGAGWDEFRLQISQCAYPAYLLGWPSPGQPTSYLDATSWTDFFVTNTNRVFCSNYESEEMTELVAAARAELADGPRLEAYGAIQQLWAEELPTLPLTQEPRRVISLPTIDGVRIDAWGMMHYEWLRKAESD
;
A
#
# COMPACT_ATOMS: atom_id res chain seq x y z
N MET A 1 66.70 -15.34 0.60
CA MET A 1 67.23 -16.62 1.11
C MET A 1 66.13 -17.30 1.89
N MET A 2 65.63 -18.42 1.40
CA MET A 2 64.74 -19.44 1.98
C MET A 2 63.28 -19.09 2.26
N LEU A 3 62.43 -19.54 1.33
CA LEU A 3 61.17 -20.21 1.64
C LEU A 3 61.41 -21.48 2.49
N PRO A 4 60.46 -21.94 3.30
CA PRO A 4 59.64 -23.06 2.85
C PRO A 4 58.20 -23.02 3.40
N THR A 5 57.25 -23.63 2.92
CA THR A 5 56.73 -24.96 2.72
C THR A 5 55.19 -24.92 2.84
N ARG A 6 54.51 -25.37 1.80
CA ARG A 6 53.06 -25.65 1.77
C ARG A 6 52.73 -26.81 2.71
N LEU A 7 51.67 -26.65 3.50
CA LEU A 7 50.91 -27.73 4.12
C LEU A 7 49.54 -27.83 3.46
N ARG A 8 49.30 -28.94 2.74
CA ARG A 8 47.99 -29.43 2.34
C ARG A 8 47.31 -30.03 3.56
N LEU A 9 46.09 -29.60 3.82
CA LEU A 9 45.18 -30.35 4.68
C LEU A 9 43.98 -30.75 3.80
N GLU A 10 43.96 -32.04 3.48
CA GLU A 10 42.77 -32.75 3.01
C GLU A 10 41.86 -32.96 4.20
N THR A 11 40.61 -32.45 4.14
CA THR A 11 39.56 -32.90 5.07
C THR A 11 38.40 -33.45 4.25
N GLU A 12 38.21 -34.75 4.40
CA GLU A 12 37.10 -35.51 3.90
C GLU A 12 35.76 -35.02 4.54
N PHE A 13 34.77 -34.76 3.68
CA PHE A 13 33.39 -34.56 4.12
C PHE A 13 32.65 -35.92 4.15
N PRO A 14 32.01 -36.31 5.24
CA PRO A 14 31.13 -37.48 5.22
C PRO A 14 29.78 -37.11 4.61
N ARG A 15 29.36 -37.87 3.60
CA ARG A 15 28.01 -37.85 3.02
C ARG A 15 26.99 -38.21 4.11
N ARG A 16 26.05 -37.34 4.39
CA ARG A 16 24.82 -37.66 5.09
C ARG A 16 23.62 -37.62 4.12
N ASN A 17 23.27 -38.78 3.59
CA ASN A 17 21.96 -39.12 3.09
C ASN A 17 21.14 -39.67 4.25
N SER A 18 20.09 -38.97 4.74
CA SER A 18 18.99 -39.62 5.48
C SER A 18 17.84 -38.69 5.98
N VAL A 19 17.64 -37.48 5.48
CA VAL A 19 16.56 -36.62 5.96
C VAL A 19 15.34 -36.54 5.03
N SER A 20 15.49 -36.91 3.76
CA SER A 20 14.39 -36.76 2.77
C SER A 20 13.36 -37.92 2.76
N LYS A 21 13.57 -39.01 3.49
CA LYS A 21 12.65 -40.18 3.48
C LYS A 21 11.56 -40.15 4.58
N VAL A 22 11.68 -39.31 5.58
CA VAL A 22 10.70 -39.26 6.69
C VAL A 22 9.52 -38.32 6.36
N TYR A 23 9.75 -37.24 5.61
CA TYR A 23 8.68 -36.30 5.23
C TYR A 23 7.71 -36.84 4.18
N ILE A 24 8.15 -37.66 3.27
CA ILE A 24 7.29 -38.27 2.22
C ILE A 24 6.38 -39.34 2.81
N SER A 25 6.80 -40.03 3.86
CA SER A 25 5.99 -41.06 4.54
C SER A 25 4.84 -40.50 5.40
N VAL A 26 4.96 -39.30 5.92
CA VAL A 26 3.91 -38.63 6.70
C VAL A 26 2.87 -38.02 5.75
N PHE A 27 3.30 -37.44 4.63
CA PHE A 27 2.37 -36.84 3.64
C PHE A 27 1.49 -37.87 2.96
N LEU A 28 2.02 -39.05 2.64
CA LEU A 28 1.24 -40.15 2.04
C LEU A 28 0.28 -40.85 3.02
N ARG A 29 0.50 -40.77 4.34
CA ARG A 29 -0.42 -41.34 5.32
C ARG A 29 -1.61 -40.43 5.65
N VAL A 30 -1.45 -39.10 5.55
CA VAL A 30 -2.54 -38.13 5.73
C VAL A 30 -3.48 -38.14 4.51
N PHE A 31 -2.96 -38.29 3.31
CA PHE A 31 -3.80 -38.39 2.09
C PHE A 31 -4.60 -39.70 2.01
N SER A 32 -4.09 -40.80 2.58
CA SER A 32 -4.79 -42.10 2.61
C SER A 32 -5.95 -42.13 3.61
N LEU A 33 -5.92 -41.32 4.68
CA LEU A 33 -6.98 -41.24 5.67
C LEU A 33 -8.15 -40.35 5.22
N CYS A 34 -7.89 -39.28 4.49
CA CYS A 34 -8.96 -38.42 3.92
C CYS A 34 -9.75 -39.13 2.81
N SER A 35 -9.11 -39.95 1.98
CA SER A 35 -9.82 -40.70 0.92
C SER A 35 -10.71 -41.82 1.43
N SER A 36 -10.45 -42.35 2.61
CA SER A 36 -11.25 -43.44 3.20
C SER A 36 -12.51 -42.95 3.91
N VAL A 37 -12.55 -41.70 4.37
CA VAL A 37 -13.74 -41.09 4.99
C VAL A 37 -14.72 -40.61 3.92
N PHE A 38 -14.23 -40.16 2.76
CA PHE A 38 -15.11 -39.73 1.65
C PHE A 38 -15.84 -40.88 0.94
N LEU A 39 -15.29 -42.11 0.97
CA LEU A 39 -15.92 -43.27 0.37
C LEU A 39 -16.98 -43.93 1.26
N LEU A 40 -16.99 -43.64 2.58
CA LEU A 40 -17.98 -44.14 3.53
C LEU A 40 -19.27 -43.33 3.58
N PHE A 41 -19.25 -42.08 3.12
CA PHE A 41 -20.45 -41.23 2.99
C PHE A 41 -21.22 -41.42 1.69
N LEU A 42 -20.64 -42.04 0.65
CA LEU A 42 -21.30 -42.33 -0.63
C LEU A 42 -22.05 -43.67 -0.69
N LEU A 43 -22.01 -44.49 0.34
CA LEU A 43 -22.72 -45.79 0.40
C LEU A 43 -23.94 -45.82 1.35
N ALA A 44 -24.31 -44.67 1.97
CA ALA A 44 -25.46 -44.59 2.86
C ALA A 44 -26.69 -43.86 2.29
N ALA A 45 -26.70 -43.51 0.98
CA ALA A 45 -27.77 -42.76 0.36
C ALA A 45 -28.38 -43.50 -0.87
N CYS A 46 -28.77 -44.76 -0.67
CA CYS A 46 -29.64 -45.47 -1.63
C CYS A 46 -30.62 -46.33 -0.85
N GLY A 47 -31.83 -45.83 -0.69
CA GLY A 47 -32.97 -46.61 -0.21
C GLY A 47 -34.09 -45.75 0.36
N GLY A 48 -35.14 -45.52 -0.45
CA GLY A 48 -36.42 -45.03 0.09
C GLY A 48 -37.24 -44.19 -0.86
N GLU A 49 -38.15 -44.83 -1.58
CA GLU A 49 -39.49 -44.41 -2.05
C GLU A 49 -39.75 -43.00 -2.60
N GLU A 50 -40.22 -42.98 -3.86
CA GLU A 50 -40.90 -41.86 -4.54
C GLU A 50 -42.24 -41.52 -3.85
N PRO A 51 -42.59 -40.25 -3.70
CA PRO A 51 -43.98 -39.82 -3.72
C PRO A 51 -44.32 -39.01 -4.99
N ALA A 52 -45.57 -39.18 -5.37
CA ALA A 52 -46.25 -38.76 -6.57
C ALA A 52 -46.19 -37.25 -6.88
N ALA A 53 -46.27 -36.96 -8.19
CA ALA A 53 -46.38 -35.63 -8.78
C ALA A 53 -47.64 -34.86 -8.34
N GLU A 54 -47.50 -33.68 -7.73
CA GLU A 54 -48.53 -32.67 -7.69
C GLU A 54 -48.25 -31.60 -8.75
N THR A 55 -49.28 -31.39 -9.60
CA THR A 55 -49.34 -30.39 -10.66
C THR A 55 -49.42 -28.96 -10.03
N VAL A 56 -48.42 -28.16 -10.29
CA VAL A 56 -48.47 -26.71 -9.96
C VAL A 56 -49.03 -25.95 -11.15
N VAL A 57 -50.12 -25.22 -10.87
CA VAL A 57 -50.82 -24.34 -11.84
C VAL A 57 -50.11 -22.97 -11.79
N GLU A 58 -49.56 -22.53 -12.92
CA GLU A 58 -49.03 -21.18 -13.10
C GLU A 58 -50.18 -20.14 -13.16
N PRO A 59 -50.08 -18.99 -12.50
CA PRO A 59 -51.00 -17.88 -12.71
C PRO A 59 -50.54 -17.05 -13.92
N THR A 60 -51.36 -17.01 -14.95
CA THR A 60 -51.24 -16.09 -16.11
C THR A 60 -51.51 -14.63 -15.63
N VAL A 61 -50.46 -13.77 -15.75
CA VAL A 61 -50.59 -12.31 -15.60
C VAL A 61 -50.84 -11.71 -16.99
N ALA A 62 -51.91 -10.93 -17.12
CA ALA A 62 -52.30 -10.25 -18.34
C ALA A 62 -51.33 -9.06 -18.63
N VAL A 63 -50.71 -9.03 -19.79
CA VAL A 63 -49.89 -7.96 -20.31
C VAL A 63 -50.75 -6.84 -20.91
N ALA A 64 -50.58 -5.60 -20.44
CA ALA A 64 -51.10 -4.38 -21.08
C ALA A 64 -50.23 -3.95 -22.27
N PRO A 65 -50.74 -3.28 -23.30
CA PRO A 65 -50.03 -3.05 -24.55
C PRO A 65 -48.94 -1.95 -24.37
N THR A 66 -47.77 -2.25 -24.81
CA THR A 66 -46.59 -1.38 -24.91
C THR A 66 -46.74 -0.34 -26.02
N ALA A 67 -46.40 0.90 -25.71
CA ALA A 67 -46.20 1.96 -26.73
C ALA A 67 -44.86 1.73 -27.48
N ASP A 68 -44.88 1.98 -28.79
CA ASP A 68 -43.74 1.84 -29.68
C ASP A 68 -42.54 2.69 -29.24
N LEU A 69 -41.42 2.04 -28.90
CA LEU A 69 -40.07 2.61 -28.87
C LEU A 69 -39.38 2.24 -30.20
N PRO A 70 -38.54 3.11 -30.76
CA PRO A 70 -37.86 2.81 -32.02
C PRO A 70 -36.89 1.63 -31.87
N ASP A 71 -36.75 0.88 -32.95
CA ASP A 71 -35.97 -0.33 -33.06
C ASP A 71 -34.58 -0.20 -32.39
N ALA A 72 -34.40 -0.98 -31.32
CA ALA A 72 -33.09 -1.21 -30.75
C ALA A 72 -32.30 -2.10 -31.72
N ILE A 73 -31.12 -1.64 -32.05
CA ILE A 73 -30.12 -2.37 -32.83
C ILE A 73 -29.87 -3.69 -32.11
N ALA A 74 -29.96 -4.77 -32.85
CA ALA A 74 -29.71 -6.14 -32.37
C ALA A 74 -28.26 -6.22 -31.85
N ALA A 75 -28.12 -6.49 -30.54
CA ALA A 75 -26.87 -6.85 -29.93
C ALA A 75 -26.59 -8.33 -30.22
N ASP A 76 -25.81 -8.61 -31.23
CA ASP A 76 -24.91 -9.73 -31.38
C ASP A 76 -23.54 -9.12 -31.70
N SER A 77 -22.95 -8.34 -30.79
CA SER A 77 -21.52 -8.05 -30.82
C SER A 77 -20.81 -9.27 -30.23
N GLU A 78 -20.11 -9.99 -31.05
CA GLU A 78 -19.20 -11.05 -30.61
C GLU A 78 -18.12 -10.37 -29.75
N LEU A 79 -18.05 -10.70 -28.46
CA LEU A 79 -17.05 -10.18 -27.53
C LEU A 79 -15.65 -10.60 -28.00
N LEU A 80 -14.79 -9.63 -28.30
CA LEU A 80 -13.42 -9.89 -28.75
C LEU A 80 -12.51 -10.18 -27.56
N VAL A 81 -11.97 -11.37 -27.46
CA VAL A 81 -11.04 -11.78 -26.42
C VAL A 81 -9.59 -11.56 -26.88
N ILE A 82 -8.83 -10.73 -26.16
CA ILE A 82 -7.48 -10.31 -26.53
C ILE A 82 -6.47 -10.79 -25.50
N ALA A 83 -5.48 -11.56 -25.94
CA ALA A 83 -4.38 -11.97 -25.09
C ALA A 83 -3.26 -10.90 -25.06
N THR A 84 -2.69 -10.66 -23.89
CA THR A 84 -1.51 -9.83 -23.68
C THR A 84 -0.61 -10.40 -22.60
N ASP A 85 0.70 -10.14 -22.68
CA ASP A 85 1.62 -10.34 -21.56
C ASP A 85 1.62 -9.07 -20.69
N ALA A 86 1.35 -9.23 -19.41
CA ALA A 86 1.40 -8.14 -18.43
C ALA A 86 1.94 -8.68 -17.08
N PRO A 87 2.74 -7.89 -16.34
CA PRO A 87 3.15 -6.52 -16.64
C PRO A 87 4.27 -6.44 -17.69
N LEU A 88 4.11 -5.57 -18.68
CA LEU A 88 5.09 -5.22 -19.70
C LEU A 88 5.08 -3.69 -19.93
N PRO A 89 5.34 -2.86 -18.90
CA PRO A 89 5.28 -1.42 -19.05
C PRO A 89 6.32 -0.88 -20.05
N PRO A 90 6.00 0.21 -20.79
CA PRO A 90 4.77 1.01 -20.77
C PRO A 90 3.65 0.46 -21.67
N TYR A 91 3.81 -0.70 -22.27
CA TYR A 91 2.87 -1.25 -23.27
C TYR A 91 1.62 -1.84 -22.65
N SER A 92 1.78 -2.75 -21.68
CA SER A 92 0.69 -3.37 -20.92
C SER A 92 1.09 -3.46 -19.46
N ASP A 93 0.20 -3.07 -18.57
CA ASP A 93 0.37 -3.15 -17.14
C ASP A 93 -0.99 -3.45 -16.52
N PHE A 94 -1.05 -3.57 -15.21
CA PHE A 94 -2.31 -3.73 -14.50
C PHE A 94 -2.69 -2.43 -13.80
N ASP A 95 -3.95 -2.08 -13.89
CA ASP A 95 -4.54 -1.15 -12.94
C ASP A 95 -4.74 -1.85 -11.57
N ALA A 96 -5.22 -1.09 -10.61
CA ALA A 96 -5.49 -1.61 -9.27
C ALA A 96 -6.55 -2.71 -9.22
N PHE A 97 -7.31 -2.88 -10.30
CA PHE A 97 -8.39 -3.86 -10.41
C PHE A 97 -7.93 -5.15 -11.10
N GLY A 98 -6.68 -5.18 -11.54
CA GLY A 98 -6.18 -6.25 -12.39
C GLY A 98 -6.62 -6.13 -13.84
N ASN A 99 -7.24 -4.99 -14.26
CA ASN A 99 -7.52 -4.75 -15.65
C ASN A 99 -6.22 -4.40 -16.37
N VAL A 100 -6.12 -4.81 -17.62
CA VAL A 100 -4.98 -4.45 -18.47
C VAL A 100 -5.09 -2.97 -18.84
N VAL A 101 -4.05 -2.20 -18.54
CA VAL A 101 -3.88 -0.79 -18.87
C VAL A 101 -2.56 -0.57 -19.61
N GLY A 102 -2.33 0.63 -20.13
CA GLY A 102 -1.11 0.98 -20.85
C GLY A 102 -1.39 1.29 -22.33
N PHE A 103 -0.32 1.43 -23.11
CA PHE A 103 -0.44 1.81 -24.50
C PHE A 103 -1.29 0.84 -25.32
N ASN A 104 -1.11 -0.48 -25.14
CA ASN A 104 -1.88 -1.49 -25.86
C ASN A 104 -3.38 -1.39 -25.54
N ALA A 105 -3.73 -1.25 -24.26
CA ALA A 105 -5.11 -1.09 -23.84
C ALA A 105 -5.73 0.19 -24.44
N ALA A 106 -5.03 1.32 -24.38
CA ALA A 106 -5.51 2.59 -24.93
C ALA A 106 -5.71 2.55 -26.46
N VAL A 107 -4.84 1.85 -27.19
CA VAL A 107 -5.01 1.65 -28.65
C VAL A 107 -6.21 0.74 -28.93
N MET A 108 -6.41 -0.31 -28.12
CA MET A 108 -7.55 -1.20 -28.29
C MET A 108 -8.87 -0.51 -27.96
N ASP A 109 -8.91 0.29 -26.90
CA ASP A 109 -10.08 1.12 -26.57
C ASP A 109 -10.43 2.08 -27.71
N ALA A 110 -9.43 2.67 -28.36
CA ALA A 110 -9.63 3.52 -29.54
C ALA A 110 -10.16 2.73 -30.75
N ILE A 111 -9.64 1.52 -30.98
CA ILE A 111 -10.15 0.60 -32.01
C ILE A 111 -11.61 0.21 -31.71
N ALA A 112 -11.92 -0.12 -30.46
CA ALA A 112 -13.27 -0.48 -30.02
C ALA A 112 -14.24 0.70 -30.21
N ALA A 113 -13.82 1.92 -29.88
CA ALA A 113 -14.63 3.13 -30.10
C ALA A 113 -14.93 3.39 -31.58
N GLU A 114 -13.98 3.11 -32.49
CA GLU A 114 -14.15 3.29 -33.95
C GLU A 114 -14.99 2.18 -34.57
N THR A 115 -14.86 0.93 -34.10
CA THR A 115 -15.50 -0.23 -34.69
C THR A 115 -16.82 -0.63 -34.04
N GLY A 116 -17.05 -0.22 -32.78
CA GLY A 116 -18.16 -0.65 -31.95
C GLY A 116 -18.00 -2.10 -31.43
N LEU A 117 -16.79 -2.67 -31.45
CA LEU A 117 -16.48 -3.98 -30.87
C LEU A 117 -16.40 -3.87 -29.35
N ASP A 118 -17.05 -4.78 -28.64
CA ASP A 118 -16.78 -5.00 -27.22
C ASP A 118 -15.57 -5.92 -27.07
N HIS A 119 -14.69 -5.67 -26.08
CA HIS A 119 -13.50 -6.49 -25.89
C HIS A 119 -13.19 -6.77 -24.41
N GLU A 120 -12.49 -7.89 -24.18
CA GLU A 120 -11.94 -8.24 -22.87
C GLU A 120 -10.49 -8.71 -22.99
N TRP A 121 -9.72 -8.55 -21.92
CA TRP A 121 -8.31 -8.92 -21.88
C TRP A 121 -8.11 -10.25 -21.14
N VAL A 122 -7.26 -11.11 -21.73
CA VAL A 122 -6.74 -12.32 -21.06
C VAL A 122 -5.23 -12.19 -20.93
N VAL A 123 -4.73 -12.26 -19.69
CA VAL A 123 -3.29 -12.21 -19.44
C VAL A 123 -2.69 -13.58 -19.68
N THR A 124 -1.77 -13.64 -20.61
CA THR A 124 -1.13 -14.90 -21.05
C THR A 124 0.37 -14.65 -21.21
N PRO A 125 1.25 -15.45 -20.58
CA PRO A 125 2.69 -15.33 -20.79
C PRO A 125 3.06 -15.37 -22.27
N SER A 126 4.05 -14.60 -22.69
CA SER A 126 4.49 -14.48 -24.09
C SER A 126 4.95 -15.80 -24.69
N ASP A 127 5.44 -16.74 -23.84
CA ASP A 127 5.87 -18.06 -24.27
C ASP A 127 4.72 -18.89 -24.82
N GLY A 128 4.69 -19.06 -26.13
CA GLY A 128 3.70 -19.91 -26.80
C GLY A 128 2.34 -19.26 -27.10
N VAL A 129 2.11 -17.99 -26.72
CA VAL A 129 0.84 -17.29 -26.99
C VAL A 129 0.49 -17.24 -28.48
N LEU A 130 1.47 -17.02 -29.34
CA LEU A 130 1.27 -17.03 -30.80
C LEU A 130 0.88 -18.40 -31.36
N GLN A 131 1.44 -19.49 -30.83
CA GLN A 131 1.07 -20.85 -31.26
C GLN A 131 -0.37 -21.18 -30.86
N SER A 132 -0.87 -20.63 -29.78
CA SER A 132 -2.26 -20.87 -29.33
C SER A 132 -3.32 -20.27 -30.29
N ILE A 133 -3.00 -19.17 -30.96
CA ILE A 133 -3.84 -18.57 -32.01
C ILE A 133 -3.87 -19.45 -33.28
N ALA A 134 -2.74 -20.07 -33.62
CA ALA A 134 -2.60 -20.84 -34.88
C ALA A 134 -3.32 -22.19 -34.89
N VAL A 135 -3.68 -22.75 -33.74
CA VAL A 135 -4.17 -24.13 -33.59
C VAL A 135 -5.70 -24.18 -33.40
N GLY A 136 -6.46 -24.26 -34.52
CA GLY A 136 -7.79 -24.89 -34.60
C GLY A 136 -8.97 -24.24 -33.87
N SER A 137 -10.06 -24.95 -33.69
CA SER A 137 -11.39 -24.50 -33.26
C SER A 137 -11.60 -24.39 -31.74
N SER A 138 -10.56 -24.42 -30.94
CA SER A 138 -10.58 -24.23 -29.47
C SER A 138 -9.61 -23.12 -29.13
N ARG A 139 -10.04 -21.88 -29.37
CA ARG A 139 -9.26 -20.69 -29.06
C ARG A 139 -9.75 -20.12 -27.75
N ASP A 140 -8.82 -19.82 -26.86
CA ASP A 140 -9.13 -19.13 -25.60
C ASP A 140 -9.15 -17.60 -25.82
N PHE A 141 -8.72 -17.11 -27.01
CA PHE A 141 -8.71 -15.70 -27.42
C PHE A 141 -8.67 -15.53 -28.94
N ASP A 142 -9.10 -14.37 -29.45
CA ASP A 142 -9.27 -14.05 -30.87
C ASP A 142 -8.07 -13.30 -31.44
N ALA A 143 -7.40 -12.50 -30.61
CA ALA A 143 -6.25 -11.69 -30.97
C ALA A 143 -5.16 -11.70 -29.90
N VAL A 144 -3.92 -11.36 -30.28
CA VAL A 144 -2.83 -11.10 -29.33
C VAL A 144 -2.28 -9.71 -29.57
N MET A 145 -2.25 -8.90 -28.53
CA MET A 145 -1.71 -7.54 -28.55
C MET A 145 -0.75 -7.34 -27.36
N SER A 146 0.54 -7.60 -27.57
CA SER A 146 1.56 -7.65 -26.53
C SER A 146 2.89 -7.07 -27.01
N ALA A 147 2.87 -5.89 -27.65
CA ALA A 147 4.04 -5.29 -28.30
C ALA A 147 4.78 -6.29 -29.23
N LEU A 148 4.01 -7.08 -29.97
CA LEU A 148 4.53 -8.09 -30.86
C LEU A 148 5.16 -7.48 -32.10
N ILE A 149 6.42 -7.85 -32.37
CA ILE A 149 7.11 -7.46 -33.61
C ILE A 149 6.48 -8.18 -34.79
N ILE A 150 6.14 -7.42 -35.83
CA ILE A 150 5.72 -7.99 -37.12
C ILE A 150 6.93 -8.64 -37.78
N PRO A 151 6.99 -9.96 -37.93
CA PRO A 151 8.13 -10.62 -38.57
C PRO A 151 8.06 -10.49 -40.10
N ASP A 152 9.22 -10.53 -40.79
CA ASP A 152 9.31 -10.54 -42.27
C ASP A 152 8.50 -11.71 -42.89
N ALA A 153 8.38 -12.83 -42.18
CA ALA A 153 7.58 -13.98 -42.56
C ALA A 153 6.80 -14.45 -41.32
N PRO A 154 5.50 -14.16 -41.24
CA PRO A 154 4.66 -14.63 -40.13
C PRO A 154 4.67 -16.17 -40.03
N PRO A 155 4.57 -16.73 -38.82
CA PRO A 155 4.43 -18.18 -38.65
C PRO A 155 3.19 -18.73 -39.34
N ASP A 156 3.23 -20.00 -39.74
CA ASP A 156 2.09 -20.67 -40.38
C ASP A 156 0.83 -20.57 -39.51
N GLY A 157 -0.27 -20.11 -40.08
CA GLY A 157 -1.55 -19.95 -39.42
C GLY A 157 -1.74 -18.65 -38.66
N ILE A 158 -0.79 -17.73 -38.70
CA ILE A 158 -0.85 -16.41 -38.04
C ILE A 158 -0.80 -15.30 -39.08
N ALA A 159 -1.60 -14.25 -38.90
CA ALA A 159 -1.51 -12.99 -39.62
C ALA A 159 -1.35 -11.84 -38.66
N PHE A 160 -0.70 -10.76 -39.10
CA PHE A 160 -0.53 -9.54 -38.33
C PHE A 160 -1.30 -8.39 -38.95
N SER A 161 -1.81 -7.51 -38.11
CA SER A 161 -2.38 -6.24 -38.55
C SER A 161 -1.30 -5.34 -39.18
N GLN A 162 -1.73 -4.21 -39.77
CA GLN A 162 -0.83 -3.09 -40.01
C GLN A 162 -0.18 -2.64 -38.69
N PRO A 163 1.03 -2.03 -38.75
CA PRO A 163 1.69 -1.56 -37.54
C PRO A 163 0.83 -0.54 -36.77
N TYR A 164 0.65 -0.71 -35.48
CA TYR A 164 0.08 0.32 -34.62
C TYR A 164 1.15 1.17 -33.93
N LEU A 165 2.42 0.69 -33.93
CA LEU A 165 3.57 1.38 -33.37
C LEU A 165 4.85 1.01 -34.15
N GLU A 166 5.80 1.96 -34.21
CA GLU A 166 7.21 1.72 -34.59
C GLU A 166 8.11 2.03 -33.40
N ALA A 167 9.03 1.13 -33.05
CA ALA A 167 10.02 1.31 -31.99
C ALA A 167 11.43 0.93 -32.47
N GLY A 168 12.44 1.43 -31.76
CA GLY A 168 13.84 1.11 -31.98
C GLY A 168 14.43 0.25 -30.87
N GLN A 169 15.61 -0.31 -31.09
CA GLN A 169 16.44 -0.86 -30.02
C GLN A 169 17.51 0.15 -29.68
N VAL A 170 17.75 0.40 -28.39
CA VAL A 170 18.74 1.38 -27.91
C VAL A 170 19.66 0.76 -26.86
N ILE A 171 20.83 1.39 -26.66
CA ILE A 171 21.77 1.04 -25.61
C ILE A 171 21.46 1.92 -24.40
N VAL A 172 21.32 1.30 -23.22
CA VAL A 172 21.22 2.02 -21.95
C VAL A 172 22.46 1.69 -21.11
N VAL A 173 23.01 2.70 -20.46
CA VAL A 173 24.20 2.63 -19.61
C VAL A 173 23.95 3.41 -18.32
N LEU A 174 24.84 3.27 -17.33
CA LEU A 174 24.84 4.12 -16.14
C LEU A 174 25.18 5.57 -16.51
N VAL A 175 24.65 6.54 -15.76
CA VAL A 175 24.89 7.99 -15.98
C VAL A 175 26.37 8.35 -15.85
N ASP A 176 27.12 7.67 -15.01
CA ASP A 176 28.57 7.87 -14.82
C ASP A 176 29.44 7.05 -15.77
N GLU A 177 28.85 6.21 -16.65
CA GLU A 177 29.56 5.50 -17.69
C GLU A 177 30.13 6.46 -18.75
N GLN A 178 31.45 6.46 -18.96
CA GLN A 178 32.13 7.38 -19.87
C GLN A 178 32.79 6.66 -21.06
N GLU A 179 32.87 5.34 -21.02
CA GLU A 179 33.54 4.54 -22.04
C GLU A 179 32.59 4.07 -23.15
N ILE A 180 31.27 4.04 -22.87
CA ILE A 180 30.21 3.59 -23.79
C ILE A 180 29.29 4.76 -24.14
N ALA A 181 29.73 5.55 -25.12
CA ALA A 181 28.92 6.66 -25.62
C ALA A 181 27.99 6.26 -26.79
N GLY A 182 28.15 5.04 -27.33
CA GLY A 182 27.32 4.55 -28.44
C GLY A 182 27.75 3.16 -28.94
N PRO A 183 27.15 2.69 -30.03
CA PRO A 183 27.34 1.32 -30.54
C PRO A 183 28.78 0.98 -30.88
N ALA A 184 29.58 1.98 -31.33
CA ALA A 184 30.97 1.77 -31.70
C ALA A 184 31.90 1.48 -30.50
N ASP A 185 31.44 1.73 -29.30
CA ASP A 185 32.21 1.56 -28.07
C ASP A 185 31.96 0.20 -27.41
N ILE A 186 30.97 -0.55 -27.88
CA ILE A 186 30.73 -1.93 -27.47
C ILE A 186 31.83 -2.83 -28.05
N ARG A 187 32.85 -3.08 -27.27
CA ARG A 187 34.06 -3.85 -27.68
C ARG A 187 34.01 -5.24 -27.05
N PRO A 188 34.77 -6.22 -27.58
CA PRO A 188 34.91 -7.51 -26.93
C PRO A 188 35.32 -7.36 -25.46
N GLY A 189 34.56 -8.01 -24.57
CA GLY A 189 34.77 -7.97 -23.12
C GLY A 189 33.85 -6.98 -22.40
N VAL A 190 33.03 -6.18 -23.11
CA VAL A 190 31.93 -5.41 -22.52
C VAL A 190 30.76 -6.35 -22.26
N ALA A 191 30.36 -6.47 -21.01
CA ALA A 191 29.20 -7.28 -20.62
C ALA A 191 27.90 -6.57 -21.03
N VAL A 192 27.14 -7.16 -21.94
CA VAL A 192 25.88 -6.60 -22.45
C VAL A 192 24.71 -7.47 -22.07
N GLY A 193 23.74 -6.89 -21.38
CA GLY A 193 22.48 -7.53 -21.00
C GLY A 193 21.40 -7.38 -22.08
N VAL A 194 20.65 -8.44 -22.33
CA VAL A 194 19.47 -8.45 -23.22
C VAL A 194 18.42 -9.38 -22.67
N LEU A 195 17.15 -9.18 -23.06
CA LEU A 195 16.12 -10.17 -22.80
C LEU A 195 16.30 -11.39 -23.69
N ALA A 196 15.97 -12.56 -23.18
CA ALA A 196 15.94 -13.79 -23.96
C ALA A 196 14.97 -13.65 -25.16
N GLU A 197 15.38 -14.17 -26.31
CA GLU A 197 14.54 -14.19 -27.55
C GLU A 197 13.92 -12.83 -27.94
N SER A 198 14.66 -11.73 -27.74
CA SER A 198 14.19 -10.37 -27.95
C SER A 198 14.86 -9.68 -29.16
N ALA A 199 14.24 -8.61 -29.67
CA ALA A 199 14.87 -7.73 -30.67
C ALA A 199 16.16 -7.07 -30.17
N GLY A 200 16.31 -6.87 -28.87
CA GLY A 200 17.54 -6.40 -28.24
C GLY A 200 18.68 -7.42 -28.41
N ARG A 201 18.36 -8.70 -28.30
CA ARG A 201 19.34 -9.76 -28.58
C ARG A 201 19.75 -9.81 -30.06
N ASP A 202 18.77 -9.68 -30.97
CA ASP A 202 19.06 -9.60 -32.41
C ASP A 202 19.99 -8.43 -32.73
N ALA A 203 19.68 -7.24 -32.15
CA ALA A 203 20.49 -6.04 -32.32
C ALA A 203 21.91 -6.24 -31.74
N ALA A 204 22.06 -6.93 -30.63
CA ALA A 204 23.37 -7.27 -30.05
C ALA A 204 24.19 -8.19 -30.97
N VAL A 205 23.56 -9.18 -31.59
CA VAL A 205 24.18 -10.07 -32.58
C VAL A 205 24.57 -9.29 -33.83
N ASP A 206 23.76 -8.40 -34.33
CA ASP A 206 24.04 -7.54 -35.48
C ASP A 206 25.19 -6.58 -35.22
N LEU A 207 25.36 -6.14 -33.97
CA LEU A 207 26.55 -5.37 -33.55
C LEU A 207 27.81 -6.23 -33.41
N GLY A 208 27.73 -7.55 -33.54
CA GLY A 208 28.83 -8.47 -33.44
C GLY A 208 29.31 -8.77 -32.03
N ILE A 209 28.46 -8.59 -31.02
CA ILE A 209 28.73 -8.93 -29.62
C ILE A 209 28.87 -10.44 -29.50
N ALA A 210 29.97 -10.89 -28.87
CA ALA A 210 30.22 -12.32 -28.71
C ALA A 210 29.26 -12.92 -27.66
N GLU A 211 28.82 -14.15 -27.88
CA GLU A 211 27.95 -14.88 -26.92
C GLU A 211 28.56 -14.96 -25.51
N THR A 212 29.91 -14.88 -25.37
CA THR A 212 30.57 -14.84 -24.05
C THR A 212 30.42 -13.54 -23.31
N ASP A 213 30.06 -12.47 -23.99
CA ASP A 213 29.92 -11.12 -23.48
C ASP A 213 28.43 -10.73 -23.41
N LEU A 214 27.52 -11.61 -23.86
CA LEU A 214 26.09 -11.42 -23.92
C LEU A 214 25.39 -12.15 -22.77
N TYR A 215 24.69 -11.41 -21.95
CA TYR A 215 23.93 -11.90 -20.80
C TYR A 215 22.43 -11.90 -21.14
N SER A 216 21.88 -13.07 -21.46
CA SER A 216 20.49 -13.24 -21.92
C SER A 216 19.62 -14.09 -20.98
N GLN A 217 19.97 -14.17 -19.68
CA GLN A 217 19.21 -14.92 -18.68
C GLN A 217 18.03 -14.15 -18.08
N TYR A 218 17.77 -12.95 -18.55
CA TYR A 218 16.70 -12.10 -18.01
C TYR A 218 15.40 -12.34 -18.77
N GLU A 219 14.33 -12.52 -18.02
CA GLU A 219 12.98 -12.76 -18.55
C GLU A 219 12.13 -11.49 -18.57
N ARG A 220 12.46 -10.51 -17.72
CA ARG A 220 11.71 -9.24 -17.57
C ARG A 220 12.61 -8.01 -17.76
N PRO A 221 12.09 -6.94 -18.39
CA PRO A 221 12.86 -5.69 -18.57
C PRO A 221 13.34 -5.06 -17.26
N SER A 222 12.56 -5.19 -16.18
CA SER A 222 12.94 -4.69 -14.85
C SER A 222 14.15 -5.40 -14.26
N GLN A 223 14.26 -6.72 -14.48
CA GLN A 223 15.45 -7.50 -14.06
C GLN A 223 16.70 -7.06 -14.84
N LEU A 224 16.51 -6.72 -16.10
CA LEU A 224 17.59 -6.26 -16.97
C LEU A 224 18.07 -4.86 -16.54
N ALA A 225 17.17 -3.93 -16.26
CA ALA A 225 17.50 -2.60 -15.74
C ALA A 225 18.19 -2.70 -14.37
N GLN A 226 17.73 -3.57 -13.48
CA GLN A 226 18.36 -3.79 -12.18
C GLN A 226 19.77 -4.38 -12.32
N ALA A 227 19.99 -5.31 -13.25
CA ALA A 227 21.32 -5.87 -13.49
C ALA A 227 22.34 -4.82 -13.99
N LEU A 228 21.89 -3.79 -14.69
CA LEU A 228 22.71 -2.64 -15.07
C LEU A 228 23.02 -1.75 -13.86
N ILE A 229 22.03 -1.46 -13.04
CA ILE A 229 22.17 -0.67 -11.80
C ILE A 229 23.10 -1.37 -10.80
N ASP A 230 23.04 -2.70 -10.70
CA ASP A 230 23.90 -3.52 -9.83
C ASP A 230 25.28 -3.79 -10.45
N GLU A 231 25.61 -3.17 -11.58
CA GLU A 231 26.89 -3.33 -12.31
C GLU A 231 27.21 -4.79 -12.71
N VAL A 232 26.19 -5.67 -12.80
CA VAL A 232 26.36 -7.05 -13.30
C VAL A 232 26.67 -7.05 -14.79
N VAL A 233 26.10 -6.06 -15.52
CA VAL A 233 26.38 -5.77 -16.93
C VAL A 233 26.76 -4.30 -17.07
N GLN A 234 27.51 -3.96 -18.12
CA GLN A 234 28.00 -2.59 -18.37
C GLN A 234 27.05 -1.81 -19.29
N ALA A 235 26.28 -2.50 -20.09
CA ALA A 235 25.25 -1.93 -20.95
C ALA A 235 24.09 -2.91 -21.08
N ILE A 236 22.93 -2.39 -21.44
CA ILE A 236 21.78 -3.21 -21.83
C ILE A 236 21.24 -2.73 -23.17
N ILE A 237 20.66 -3.65 -23.95
CA ILE A 237 19.97 -3.31 -25.19
C ILE A 237 18.54 -3.74 -25.06
N LEU A 238 17.63 -2.78 -25.18
CA LEU A 238 16.20 -3.02 -25.13
C LEU A 238 15.43 -2.02 -25.99
N ASP A 239 14.12 -2.17 -26.02
CA ASP A 239 13.21 -1.31 -26.77
C ASP A 239 13.30 0.14 -26.32
N SER A 240 13.23 1.08 -27.28
CA SER A 240 13.41 2.51 -27.03
C SER A 240 12.42 3.09 -26.00
N TYR A 241 11.16 2.67 -26.05
CA TYR A 241 10.17 3.18 -25.12
C TYR A 241 10.31 2.57 -23.72
N MET A 242 10.70 1.29 -23.63
CA MET A 242 11.09 0.69 -22.35
C MET A 242 12.34 1.36 -21.78
N ALA A 243 13.32 1.69 -22.63
CA ALA A 243 14.52 2.41 -22.21
C ALA A 243 14.17 3.80 -21.67
N GLU A 244 13.34 4.55 -22.39
CA GLU A 244 12.84 5.86 -21.96
C GLU A 244 12.08 5.76 -20.63
N TYR A 245 11.24 4.72 -20.46
CA TYR A 245 10.55 4.46 -19.21
C TYR A 245 11.53 4.22 -18.04
N PHE A 246 12.56 3.37 -18.22
CA PHE A 246 13.53 3.11 -17.15
C PHE A 246 14.45 4.30 -16.88
N VAL A 247 14.87 5.03 -17.90
CA VAL A 247 15.65 6.26 -17.71
C VAL A 247 14.84 7.32 -16.99
N ALA A 248 13.54 7.45 -17.27
CA ALA A 248 12.66 8.34 -16.53
C ALA A 248 12.40 7.86 -15.09
N THR A 249 12.40 6.54 -14.85
CA THR A 249 12.24 5.95 -13.51
C THR A 249 13.52 6.10 -12.67
N PHE A 250 14.70 5.99 -13.29
CA PHE A 250 16.01 6.06 -12.64
C PHE A 250 16.91 7.13 -13.26
N PRO A 251 16.50 8.42 -13.30
CA PRO A 251 17.16 9.46 -14.08
C PRO A 251 18.58 9.82 -13.59
N GLU A 252 18.88 9.52 -12.32
CA GLU A 252 20.22 9.73 -11.77
C GLU A 252 21.16 8.55 -11.96
N GLN A 253 20.64 7.40 -12.42
CA GLN A 253 21.38 6.17 -12.55
C GLN A 253 21.52 5.71 -14.00
N LEU A 254 20.49 5.90 -14.83
CA LEU A 254 20.43 5.39 -16.19
C LEU A 254 20.38 6.50 -17.25
N GLN A 255 21.01 6.25 -18.40
CA GLN A 255 20.94 7.12 -19.59
C GLN A 255 20.96 6.29 -20.86
N ILE A 256 20.36 6.84 -21.94
CA ILE A 256 20.46 6.25 -23.28
C ILE A 256 21.77 6.71 -23.91
N ALA A 257 22.56 5.77 -24.41
CA ALA A 257 23.79 6.03 -25.14
C ALA A 257 23.53 6.11 -26.66
N GLY A 258 24.27 6.96 -27.37
CA GLY A 258 24.26 7.01 -28.85
C GLY A 258 23.43 8.13 -29.46
N GLY A 259 22.91 9.07 -28.67
CA GLY A 259 22.17 10.23 -29.17
C GLY A 259 20.78 10.38 -28.53
N GLU A 260 19.97 11.28 -29.08
CA GLU A 260 18.61 11.55 -28.60
C GLU A 260 17.57 11.00 -29.59
N GLY A 261 16.47 10.48 -29.04
CA GLY A 261 15.32 10.01 -29.81
C GLY A 261 15.70 8.94 -30.86
N ARG A 262 15.21 9.10 -32.08
CA ARG A 262 15.43 8.12 -33.15
C ARG A 262 16.88 8.00 -33.65
N ASP A 263 17.75 8.93 -33.31
CA ASP A 263 19.18 8.89 -33.70
C ASP A 263 19.94 7.84 -32.85
N ALA A 264 19.44 7.51 -31.66
CA ALA A 264 19.97 6.44 -30.82
C ALA A 264 19.54 5.01 -31.24
N TRP A 265 18.63 4.88 -32.22
CA TRP A 265 18.07 3.58 -32.59
C TRP A 265 19.06 2.72 -33.37
N LEU A 266 19.40 1.55 -32.83
CA LEU A 266 20.20 0.53 -33.48
C LEU A 266 19.45 -0.17 -34.62
N SER A 267 18.16 -0.38 -34.45
CA SER A 267 17.28 -1.02 -35.42
C SER A 267 15.86 -0.46 -35.28
N ARG A 268 15.02 -0.73 -36.29
CA ARG A 268 13.60 -0.37 -36.27
C ARG A 268 12.77 -1.64 -36.31
N ARG A 269 11.70 -1.67 -35.51
CA ARG A 269 10.70 -2.74 -35.48
C ARG A 269 9.31 -2.13 -35.52
N ALA A 270 8.43 -2.80 -36.23
CA ALA A 270 7.01 -2.47 -36.29
C ALA A 270 6.22 -3.44 -35.43
N TYR A 271 5.31 -2.94 -34.61
CA TYR A 271 4.45 -3.74 -33.74
C TYR A 271 3.06 -3.86 -34.31
N GLY A 272 2.50 -5.06 -34.29
CA GLY A 272 1.17 -5.39 -34.83
C GLY A 272 0.37 -6.28 -33.89
N ILE A 273 -0.92 -6.35 -34.17
CA ILE A 273 -1.86 -7.24 -33.51
C ILE A 273 -1.86 -8.57 -34.28
N ALA A 274 -1.58 -9.69 -33.59
CA ALA A 274 -1.62 -10.99 -34.21
C ALA A 274 -3.03 -11.58 -34.14
N VAL A 275 -3.49 -12.17 -35.23
CA VAL A 275 -4.76 -12.89 -35.37
C VAL A 275 -4.56 -14.21 -36.11
N ALA A 276 -5.50 -15.11 -36.04
CA ALA A 276 -5.43 -16.29 -36.86
C ALA A 276 -5.54 -15.94 -38.36
N ALA A 277 -4.72 -16.53 -39.19
CA ALA A 277 -4.67 -16.23 -40.63
C ALA A 277 -5.97 -16.51 -41.39
N ASP A 278 -6.86 -17.37 -40.85
CA ASP A 278 -8.19 -17.65 -41.41
C ASP A 278 -9.26 -16.65 -40.94
N ASN A 279 -8.98 -15.79 -39.90
CA ASN A 279 -9.87 -14.74 -39.42
C ASN A 279 -9.63 -13.43 -40.19
N THR A 280 -9.89 -13.45 -41.50
CA THR A 280 -9.64 -12.26 -42.34
C THR A 280 -10.61 -11.12 -42.07
N GLU A 281 -11.80 -11.37 -41.54
CA GLU A 281 -12.80 -10.36 -41.22
C GLU A 281 -12.34 -9.51 -40.04
N LEU A 282 -11.85 -10.14 -38.97
CA LEU A 282 -11.26 -9.42 -37.85
C LEU A 282 -10.02 -8.62 -38.28
N LEU A 283 -9.13 -9.23 -39.07
CA LEU A 283 -7.93 -8.55 -39.58
C LEU A 283 -8.27 -7.30 -40.41
N ASP A 284 -9.26 -7.41 -41.28
CA ASP A 284 -9.71 -6.28 -42.11
C ASP A 284 -10.33 -5.17 -41.25
N THR A 285 -11.10 -5.54 -40.22
CA THR A 285 -11.71 -4.60 -39.24
C THR A 285 -10.63 -3.86 -38.45
N LEU A 286 -9.67 -4.58 -37.89
CA LEU A 286 -8.54 -3.98 -37.14
C LEU A 286 -7.73 -3.04 -38.04
N ASN A 287 -7.42 -3.47 -39.26
CA ASN A 287 -6.66 -2.63 -40.21
C ASN A 287 -7.41 -1.38 -40.62
N GLY A 288 -8.73 -1.46 -40.82
CA GLY A 288 -9.58 -0.31 -41.13
C GLY A 288 -9.56 0.73 -40.00
N ALA A 289 -9.74 0.27 -38.76
CA ALA A 289 -9.67 1.15 -37.59
C ALA A 289 -8.28 1.76 -37.41
N LEU A 290 -7.21 0.97 -37.53
CA LEU A 290 -5.83 1.47 -37.42
C LEU A 290 -5.51 2.52 -38.51
N ASP A 291 -6.06 2.36 -39.73
CA ASP A 291 -5.91 3.37 -40.80
C ASP A 291 -6.63 4.67 -40.45
N THR A 292 -7.84 4.61 -39.89
CA THR A 292 -8.59 5.79 -39.42
C THR A 292 -7.83 6.49 -38.29
N LEU A 293 -7.47 5.77 -37.25
CA LEU A 293 -6.76 6.33 -36.07
C LEU A 293 -5.41 6.95 -36.43
N ARG A 294 -4.72 6.37 -37.43
CA ARG A 294 -3.46 6.93 -37.93
C ARG A 294 -3.70 8.22 -38.72
N GLN A 295 -4.74 8.29 -39.57
CA GLN A 295 -5.07 9.48 -40.36
C GLN A 295 -5.53 10.64 -39.44
N GLU A 296 -6.19 10.35 -38.34
CA GLU A 296 -6.61 11.31 -37.35
C GLU A 296 -5.50 11.74 -36.37
N GLY A 297 -4.35 11.04 -36.38
CA GLY A 297 -3.23 11.28 -35.47
C GLY A 297 -3.44 10.71 -34.06
N THR A 298 -4.48 9.91 -33.84
CA THR A 298 -4.82 9.35 -32.54
C THR A 298 -3.73 8.40 -32.04
N LEU A 299 -3.16 7.55 -32.92
CA LEU A 299 -2.06 6.66 -32.56
C LEU A 299 -0.82 7.42 -32.06
N ASP A 300 -0.48 8.54 -32.72
CA ASP A 300 0.64 9.40 -32.34
C ASP A 300 0.38 10.05 -30.95
N GLN A 301 -0.85 10.50 -30.71
CA GLN A 301 -1.25 11.06 -29.41
C GLN A 301 -1.21 10.01 -28.30
N LEU A 302 -1.68 8.81 -28.56
CA LEU A 302 -1.60 7.71 -27.60
C LEU A 302 -0.14 7.32 -27.31
N ALA A 303 0.71 7.28 -28.34
CA ALA A 303 2.14 7.01 -28.15
C ALA A 303 2.82 8.10 -27.30
N LEU A 304 2.52 9.39 -27.57
CA LEU A 304 2.98 10.50 -26.75
C LEU A 304 2.48 10.40 -25.31
N THR A 305 1.24 9.97 -25.12
CA THR A 305 0.60 9.90 -23.81
C THR A 305 1.15 8.74 -22.96
N TRP A 306 1.41 7.59 -23.55
CA TRP A 306 1.72 6.37 -22.81
C TRP A 306 3.20 5.97 -22.85
N LEU A 307 3.91 6.30 -23.94
CA LEU A 307 5.25 5.74 -24.20
C LEU A 307 6.38 6.74 -23.98
N ILE A 308 6.13 8.04 -23.92
CA ILE A 308 7.16 9.07 -23.76
C ILE A 308 6.97 9.75 -22.40
N PRO A 309 7.74 9.36 -21.37
CA PRO A 309 7.58 9.88 -20.01
C PRO A 309 7.75 11.41 -19.90
N GLU A 310 8.65 12.00 -20.71
CA GLU A 310 8.81 13.46 -20.77
C GLU A 310 7.63 14.17 -21.41
N ALA A 311 6.97 13.56 -22.40
CA ALA A 311 5.75 14.10 -22.99
C ALA A 311 4.55 13.90 -22.04
N ASN A 312 4.54 12.84 -21.22
CA ASN A 312 3.59 12.68 -20.13
C ASN A 312 3.81 13.70 -19.02
N ALA A 313 5.06 14.01 -18.68
CA ALA A 313 5.38 15.13 -17.81
C ALA A 313 5.03 16.49 -18.46
N ALA A 314 5.15 16.62 -19.78
CA ALA A 314 4.79 17.82 -20.53
C ALA A 314 3.31 17.88 -20.95
N ALA A 315 2.64 16.73 -21.15
CA ALA A 315 1.19 16.66 -21.44
C ALA A 315 0.35 16.68 -20.16
N ALA A 316 0.92 16.28 -19.02
CA ALA A 316 0.37 16.58 -17.68
C ALA A 316 0.58 18.08 -17.33
N VAL A 317 1.48 18.76 -18.00
CA VAL A 317 1.57 20.22 -18.03
C VAL A 317 0.89 20.65 -19.33
N ASP A 318 -0.40 20.99 -19.24
CA ASP A 318 -1.00 21.88 -20.24
C ASP A 318 -0.11 23.14 -20.31
N PRO A 319 0.70 23.34 -21.40
CA PRO A 319 1.61 24.48 -21.46
C PRO A 319 0.87 25.79 -21.76
N GLY A 320 -0.46 25.79 -21.66
CA GLY A 320 -1.31 26.84 -22.17
C GLY A 320 -1.90 27.79 -21.16
N GLU A 321 -1.95 27.50 -19.88
CA GLU A 321 -2.46 28.46 -18.91
C GLU A 321 -1.66 28.44 -17.61
N SER A 322 -0.80 29.46 -17.46
CA SER A 322 -0.40 29.94 -16.15
C SER A 322 -1.67 30.10 -15.32
N ARG A 323 -1.85 29.25 -14.30
CA ARG A 323 -3.03 29.23 -13.41
C ARG A 323 -3.17 30.47 -12.54
N VAL A 324 -2.40 31.49 -12.83
CA VAL A 324 -2.52 32.83 -12.20
C VAL A 324 -3.79 33.50 -12.74
N GLY A 325 -4.91 33.29 -12.04
CA GLY A 325 -6.16 34.01 -12.26
C GLY A 325 -7.39 33.20 -12.71
N THR A 326 -7.30 31.90 -12.97
CA THR A 326 -8.49 31.06 -13.22
C THR A 326 -9.08 30.50 -11.91
N PRO A 327 -10.42 30.40 -11.82
CA PRO A 327 -11.02 29.72 -10.66
C PRO A 327 -10.60 28.27 -10.66
N VAL A 328 -9.72 27.87 -9.74
CA VAL A 328 -9.30 26.47 -9.57
C VAL A 328 -10.50 25.67 -9.06
N THR A 329 -11.14 24.92 -9.93
CA THR A 329 -12.21 24.00 -9.57
C THR A 329 -11.65 22.61 -9.23
N GLU A 330 -10.39 22.36 -9.54
CA GLU A 330 -9.66 21.12 -9.34
C GLU A 330 -8.44 21.36 -8.45
N LEU A 331 -8.20 20.45 -7.49
CA LEU A 331 -7.05 20.43 -6.59
C LEU A 331 -6.18 19.23 -6.91
N PHE A 332 -4.87 19.42 -6.96
CA PHE A 332 -3.90 18.35 -7.18
C PHE A 332 -3.10 18.08 -5.90
N ILE A 333 -3.22 16.87 -5.38
CA ILE A 333 -2.52 16.39 -4.18
C ILE A 333 -1.41 15.43 -4.59
N GLY A 334 -0.17 15.69 -4.17
CA GLY A 334 0.97 14.81 -4.37
C GLY A 334 1.19 13.87 -3.18
N VAL A 335 1.48 12.61 -3.46
CA VAL A 335 1.76 11.57 -2.48
C VAL A 335 2.94 10.73 -2.96
N VAL A 336 3.95 10.51 -2.11
CA VAL A 336 5.02 9.54 -2.42
C VAL A 336 4.61 8.17 -1.91
N GLY A 337 4.64 7.21 -2.80
CA GLY A 337 4.23 5.83 -2.55
C GLY A 337 2.95 5.46 -3.30
N GLN A 338 2.48 4.27 -3.03
CA GLN A 338 1.37 3.64 -3.72
C GLN A 338 0.50 2.89 -2.72
N PHE A 339 -0.71 2.59 -3.10
CA PHE A 339 -1.55 1.63 -2.40
C PHE A 339 -2.33 0.79 -3.42
N SER A 340 -2.76 -0.38 -3.01
CA SER A 340 -3.39 -1.36 -3.91
C SER A 340 -4.72 -1.88 -3.37
N ASP A 341 -5.27 -1.27 -2.32
CA ASP A 341 -6.40 -1.84 -1.62
C ASP A 341 -7.39 -0.79 -1.12
N MET A 342 -8.54 -0.72 -1.80
CA MET A 342 -9.66 0.15 -1.45
C MET A 342 -10.73 -0.53 -0.58
N ASP A 343 -10.64 -1.86 -0.36
CA ASP A 343 -11.60 -2.56 0.48
C ASP A 343 -11.41 -2.16 1.95
N PRO A 344 -12.41 -1.56 2.62
CA PRO A 344 -12.28 -1.17 4.01
C PRO A 344 -12.18 -2.37 4.96
N ALA A 345 -12.67 -3.55 4.55
CA ALA A 345 -12.59 -4.78 5.34
C ALA A 345 -11.22 -5.47 5.27
N SER A 346 -10.32 -5.05 4.37
CA SER A 346 -9.03 -5.68 4.17
C SER A 346 -8.12 -5.56 5.39
N LEU A 347 -7.13 -6.45 5.44
CA LEU A 347 -6.09 -6.46 6.48
C LEU A 347 -4.96 -5.46 6.21
N THR A 348 -4.96 -4.80 5.06
CA THR A 348 -3.91 -3.85 4.72
C THR A 348 -4.05 -2.58 5.56
N THR A 349 -2.92 -2.15 6.07
CA THR A 349 -2.79 -1.02 6.98
C THR A 349 -1.94 0.09 6.36
N ASP A 350 -2.03 0.24 5.02
CA ASP A 350 -1.28 1.29 4.37
C ASP A 350 -1.93 2.67 4.64
N PHE A 351 -1.06 3.62 4.88
CA PHE A 351 -1.44 4.97 5.29
C PHE A 351 -2.18 5.73 4.18
N ILE A 352 -1.74 5.55 2.93
CA ILE A 352 -2.32 6.23 1.76
C ILE A 352 -3.73 5.72 1.51
N GLY A 353 -3.91 4.39 1.53
CA GLY A 353 -5.22 3.77 1.37
C GLY A 353 -6.21 4.18 2.47
N TRP A 354 -5.74 4.33 3.71
CA TRP A 354 -6.60 4.82 4.80
C TRP A 354 -7.06 6.26 4.56
N GLU A 355 -6.18 7.15 4.10
CA GLU A 355 -6.60 8.51 3.78
C GLU A 355 -7.62 8.56 2.65
N ILE A 356 -7.39 7.82 1.57
CA ILE A 356 -8.34 7.76 0.45
C ILE A 356 -9.69 7.19 0.92
N LYS A 357 -9.69 6.12 1.72
CA LYS A 357 -10.91 5.53 2.30
C LYS A 357 -11.67 6.54 3.17
N ASN A 358 -10.99 7.31 4.00
CA ASN A 358 -11.62 8.36 4.83
C ASN A 358 -12.22 9.52 4.01
N ASN A 359 -11.73 9.73 2.79
CA ASN A 359 -12.24 10.78 1.90
C ASN A 359 -13.25 10.28 0.86
N THR A 360 -13.40 8.95 0.69
CA THR A 360 -14.35 8.34 -0.26
C THR A 360 -15.44 7.50 0.40
N MET A 361 -15.31 7.26 1.69
CA MET A 361 -16.24 6.52 2.53
C MET A 361 -16.48 7.30 3.82
N SER A 362 -17.40 6.85 4.67
CA SER A 362 -17.64 7.42 5.98
C SER A 362 -18.10 6.36 6.98
N GLY A 363 -17.72 6.57 8.24
CA GLY A 363 -18.22 5.80 9.37
C GLY A 363 -19.58 6.30 9.87
N LEU A 364 -20.14 5.59 10.82
CA LEU A 364 -21.36 6.03 11.54
C LEU A 364 -21.12 7.33 12.30
N TYR A 365 -19.91 7.54 12.78
CA TYR A 365 -19.43 8.73 13.48
C TYR A 365 -18.14 9.25 12.81
N ARG A 366 -17.76 10.49 13.11
CA ARG A 366 -16.49 11.10 12.73
C ARG A 366 -15.99 12.05 13.82
N PHE A 367 -14.74 12.47 13.73
CA PHE A 367 -14.22 13.62 14.46
C PHE A 367 -14.47 14.90 13.66
N ASN A 368 -14.97 15.94 14.33
CA ASN A 368 -15.11 17.28 13.74
C ASN A 368 -13.79 18.06 13.79
N ALA A 369 -13.83 19.30 13.32
CA ALA A 369 -12.68 20.20 13.29
C ALA A 369 -12.02 20.49 14.66
N ASP A 370 -12.77 20.30 15.75
CA ASP A 370 -12.29 20.50 17.13
C ASP A 370 -11.93 19.16 17.80
N SER A 371 -11.73 18.09 17.01
CA SER A 371 -11.47 16.72 17.47
C SER A 371 -12.54 16.14 18.39
N GLN A 372 -13.79 16.64 18.28
CA GLN A 372 -14.93 16.11 19.01
C GLN A 372 -15.70 15.11 18.16
N LEU A 373 -16.11 14.02 18.78
CA LEU A 373 -16.89 12.97 18.09
C LEU A 373 -18.31 13.45 17.81
N GLU A 374 -18.75 13.34 16.56
CA GLU A 374 -20.09 13.70 16.12
C GLU A 374 -20.74 12.60 15.24
N PRO A 375 -22.09 12.49 15.21
CA PRO A 375 -22.78 11.59 14.30
C PRO A 375 -22.62 12.01 12.84
N LEU A 376 -22.33 11.03 11.94
CA LEU A 376 -22.21 11.28 10.50
C LEU A 376 -23.26 10.47 9.71
N LEU A 377 -23.07 9.15 9.51
CA LEU A 377 -24.15 8.30 8.95
C LEU A 377 -25.17 7.91 10.02
N ALA A 378 -24.78 7.90 11.29
CA ALA A 378 -25.72 7.91 12.40
C ALA A 378 -26.46 9.25 12.48
N SER A 379 -27.72 9.24 12.96
CA SER A 379 -28.51 10.44 13.15
C SER A 379 -28.37 11.06 14.55
N ALA A 380 -27.86 10.28 15.52
CA ALA A 380 -27.58 10.71 16.89
C ALA A 380 -26.56 9.80 17.57
N LEU A 381 -26.12 10.17 18.79
CA LEU A 381 -25.33 9.27 19.64
C LEU A 381 -26.16 8.04 20.03
N PRO A 382 -25.54 6.88 20.29
CA PRO A 382 -26.25 5.65 20.61
C PRO A 382 -26.88 5.67 22.00
N SER A 383 -27.88 4.83 22.21
CA SER A 383 -28.22 4.39 23.57
C SER A 383 -27.36 3.18 23.94
N VAL A 384 -26.77 3.21 25.15
CA VAL A 384 -25.88 2.18 25.65
C VAL A 384 -26.57 1.44 26.80
N SER A 385 -26.47 0.10 26.84
CA SER A 385 -27.01 -0.74 27.92
C SER A 385 -26.26 -0.51 29.27
N GLU A 386 -26.90 -0.93 30.38
CA GLU A 386 -26.30 -0.77 31.73
C GLU A 386 -24.94 -1.50 31.87
N ASP A 387 -24.80 -2.65 31.21
CA ASP A 387 -23.55 -3.44 31.19
C ASP A 387 -22.51 -2.89 30.21
N LYS A 388 -22.86 -1.81 29.47
CA LYS A 388 -22.00 -1.13 28.48
C LYS A 388 -21.57 -2.01 27.30
N LEU A 389 -22.32 -3.09 27.02
CA LEU A 389 -22.00 -4.01 25.93
C LEU A 389 -22.82 -3.77 24.67
N GLU A 390 -24.08 -3.26 24.80
CA GLU A 390 -24.97 -3.08 23.67
C GLU A 390 -25.09 -1.60 23.29
N TYR A 391 -24.79 -1.29 22.04
CA TYR A 391 -24.90 0.06 21.46
C TYR A 391 -26.00 0.06 20.41
N THR A 392 -27.13 0.72 20.70
CA THR A 392 -28.23 0.90 19.75
C THR A 392 -28.08 2.25 19.06
N ILE A 393 -27.79 2.22 17.76
CA ILE A 393 -27.38 3.36 16.93
C ILE A 393 -28.50 3.70 15.95
N PRO A 394 -29.11 4.90 15.99
CA PRO A 394 -30.05 5.35 14.98
C PRO A 394 -29.31 5.87 13.75
N LEU A 395 -29.72 5.48 12.55
CA LEU A 395 -29.13 5.86 11.27
C LEU A 395 -29.89 7.01 10.60
N ARG A 396 -29.24 7.73 9.70
CA ARG A 396 -29.91 8.73 8.84
C ARG A 396 -30.65 8.01 7.71
N ALA A 397 -31.94 8.31 7.55
CA ALA A 397 -32.74 7.78 6.45
C ALA A 397 -32.47 8.53 5.13
N GLY A 398 -32.60 7.81 4.00
CA GLY A 398 -32.57 8.38 2.65
C GLY A 398 -31.18 8.65 2.10
N LEU A 399 -30.12 8.22 2.78
CA LEU A 399 -28.78 8.22 2.24
C LEU A 399 -28.62 7.13 1.16
N ARG A 400 -27.75 7.37 0.18
CA ARG A 400 -27.46 6.42 -0.89
C ARG A 400 -25.96 6.25 -1.10
N PHE A 401 -25.58 5.04 -1.42
CA PHE A 401 -24.23 4.74 -1.91
C PHE A 401 -24.01 5.30 -3.33
N PRO A 402 -22.75 5.41 -3.80
CA PRO A 402 -22.44 5.90 -5.15
C PRO A 402 -23.10 5.09 -6.28
N ASP A 403 -23.36 3.79 -6.07
CA ASP A 403 -24.08 2.90 -6.99
C ASP A 403 -25.61 3.18 -7.04
N GLY A 404 -26.11 4.08 -6.20
CA GLY A 404 -27.52 4.46 -6.11
C GLY A 404 -28.37 3.60 -5.16
N THR A 405 -27.81 2.55 -4.56
CA THR A 405 -28.51 1.74 -3.55
C THR A 405 -28.77 2.54 -2.27
N GLU A 406 -29.89 2.25 -1.58
CA GLU A 406 -30.25 2.95 -0.35
C GLU A 406 -29.46 2.38 0.84
N PHE A 407 -28.86 3.27 1.65
CA PHE A 407 -28.18 2.90 2.89
C PHE A 407 -29.17 2.56 4.00
N THR A 408 -28.98 1.39 4.62
CA THR A 408 -29.83 0.85 5.69
C THR A 408 -28.99 0.17 6.80
N ALA A 409 -29.68 -0.28 7.86
CA ALA A 409 -29.04 -1.07 8.91
C ALA A 409 -28.56 -2.46 8.44
N ASP A 410 -29.13 -3.00 7.36
CA ASP A 410 -28.68 -4.24 6.76
C ASP A 410 -27.26 -4.09 6.16
N ASP A 411 -26.94 -2.93 5.57
CA ASP A 411 -25.61 -2.64 5.02
C ASP A 411 -24.55 -2.56 6.13
N VAL A 412 -24.90 -1.94 7.27
CA VAL A 412 -24.01 -1.92 8.44
C VAL A 412 -23.73 -3.35 8.93
N LYS A 413 -24.78 -4.16 9.07
CA LYS A 413 -24.63 -5.55 9.50
C LYS A 413 -23.79 -6.34 8.51
N TRP A 414 -24.08 -6.25 7.22
CA TRP A 414 -23.35 -7.00 6.20
C TRP A 414 -21.87 -6.60 6.17
N SER A 415 -21.57 -5.29 6.19
CA SER A 415 -20.19 -4.78 6.14
C SER A 415 -19.35 -5.25 7.32
N LEU A 416 -19.88 -5.19 8.54
CA LEU A 416 -19.17 -5.60 9.74
C LEU A 416 -19.01 -7.13 9.83
N ASN A 417 -20.05 -7.91 9.48
CA ASN A 417 -19.94 -9.35 9.42
C ASN A 417 -18.94 -9.82 8.36
N ARG A 418 -18.96 -9.16 7.20
CA ARG A 418 -17.97 -9.41 6.13
C ARG A 418 -16.56 -9.11 6.61
N ALA A 419 -16.33 -7.94 7.23
CA ALA A 419 -15.01 -7.59 7.75
C ALA A 419 -14.52 -8.58 8.81
N GLY A 420 -15.41 -9.00 9.73
CA GLY A 420 -15.11 -10.05 10.70
C GLY A 420 -14.78 -11.38 10.05
N GLY A 421 -15.55 -11.81 9.05
CA GLY A 421 -15.35 -13.06 8.31
C GLY A 421 -14.08 -13.09 7.47
N LEU A 422 -13.64 -11.93 6.96
CA LEU A 422 -12.33 -11.76 6.28
C LEU A 422 -11.15 -11.73 7.27
N GLY A 423 -11.42 -11.80 8.56
CA GLY A 423 -10.39 -11.83 9.59
C GLY A 423 -9.89 -10.46 10.01
N ASN A 424 -10.66 -9.38 9.75
CA ASN A 424 -10.25 -8.05 10.16
C ASN A 424 -10.05 -7.96 11.68
N PHE A 425 -8.83 -7.62 12.08
CA PHE A 425 -8.41 -7.66 13.48
C PHE A 425 -9.24 -6.70 14.36
N LEU A 426 -9.50 -5.46 13.90
CA LEU A 426 -10.24 -4.48 14.68
C LEU A 426 -11.67 -4.95 14.95
N VAL A 427 -12.39 -5.38 13.92
CA VAL A 427 -13.76 -5.89 14.07
C VAL A 427 -13.78 -7.08 15.01
N ASN A 428 -12.88 -8.04 14.81
CA ASN A 428 -12.80 -9.26 15.62
C ASN A 428 -12.31 -9.02 17.05
N THR A 429 -11.58 -7.92 17.31
CA THR A 429 -11.14 -7.56 18.66
C THR A 429 -12.29 -7.07 19.52
N TYR A 430 -13.19 -6.24 18.97
CA TYR A 430 -14.18 -5.52 19.78
C TYR A 430 -15.58 -6.12 19.74
N LEU A 431 -16.01 -6.74 18.63
CA LEU A 431 -17.34 -7.29 18.51
C LEU A 431 -17.47 -8.63 19.27
N LYS A 432 -18.70 -8.92 19.73
CA LYS A 432 -19.06 -10.12 20.46
C LYS A 432 -18.53 -11.40 19.77
N ASP A 433 -17.90 -12.26 20.55
CA ASP A 433 -17.36 -13.57 20.15
C ASP A 433 -17.68 -14.58 21.26
N SER A 434 -18.84 -15.22 21.14
CA SER A 434 -19.32 -16.17 22.16
C SER A 434 -18.57 -17.51 22.12
N ASN A 435 -17.91 -17.81 21.02
CA ASN A 435 -17.20 -19.08 20.81
C ASN A 435 -15.72 -18.99 21.23
N ALA A 436 -15.22 -17.78 21.44
CA ALA A 436 -13.80 -17.49 21.72
C ALA A 436 -12.87 -18.08 20.64
N ASP A 437 -13.30 -18.02 19.36
CA ASP A 437 -12.54 -18.49 18.20
C ASP A 437 -11.79 -17.36 17.49
N ASN A 438 -11.86 -16.13 18.06
CA ASN A 438 -11.29 -14.89 17.55
C ASN A 438 -11.98 -14.34 16.28
N PHE A 439 -13.22 -14.75 16.02
CA PHE A 439 -14.08 -14.18 15.01
C PHE A 439 -15.33 -13.59 15.65
N ALA A 440 -15.80 -12.44 15.15
CA ALA A 440 -17.02 -11.84 15.63
C ALA A 440 -18.23 -12.74 15.30
N ASP A 441 -19.14 -12.89 16.26
CA ASP A 441 -20.39 -13.64 16.05
C ASP A 441 -21.24 -12.93 14.99
N GLU A 442 -21.93 -13.68 14.13
CA GLU A 442 -22.86 -13.12 13.13
C GLU A 442 -23.98 -12.28 13.78
N ASP A 443 -24.36 -12.57 15.01
CA ASP A 443 -25.36 -11.85 15.79
C ASP A 443 -24.77 -10.71 16.63
N ALA A 444 -23.47 -10.42 16.53
CA ALA A 444 -22.84 -9.26 17.14
C ALA A 444 -23.42 -7.95 16.57
N VAL A 445 -23.92 -7.98 15.34
CA VAL A 445 -24.59 -6.86 14.70
C VAL A 445 -26.05 -7.25 14.38
N GLN A 446 -27.00 -6.54 14.94
CA GLN A 446 -28.43 -6.84 14.83
C GLN A 446 -29.19 -5.67 14.18
N VAL A 447 -29.96 -5.97 13.14
CA VAL A 447 -30.91 -5.02 12.55
C VAL A 447 -32.17 -4.98 13.39
N ILE A 448 -32.49 -3.83 13.94
CA ILE A 448 -33.72 -3.61 14.71
C ILE A 448 -34.84 -3.17 13.76
N ASP A 449 -34.55 -2.22 12.89
CA ASP A 449 -35.36 -1.77 11.78
C ASP A 449 -34.42 -1.14 10.72
N PRO A 450 -34.90 -0.76 9.51
CA PRO A 450 -34.04 -0.25 8.44
C PRO A 450 -33.17 0.95 8.82
N THR A 451 -33.53 1.68 9.89
CA THR A 451 -32.83 2.89 10.37
C THR A 451 -32.23 2.74 11.76
N THR A 452 -32.16 1.51 12.29
CA THR A 452 -31.66 1.28 13.65
C THR A 452 -30.84 -0.02 13.68
N VAL A 453 -29.58 0.08 14.03
CA VAL A 453 -28.68 -1.07 14.22
C VAL A 453 -28.26 -1.17 15.68
N LYS A 454 -28.10 -2.40 16.17
CA LYS A 454 -27.53 -2.69 17.48
C LYS A 454 -26.20 -3.42 17.27
N ILE A 455 -25.13 -2.93 17.92
CA ILE A 455 -23.80 -3.57 17.93
C ILE A 455 -23.52 -4.04 19.35
N ILE A 456 -23.03 -5.27 19.48
CA ILE A 456 -22.74 -5.94 20.75
C ILE A 456 -21.24 -6.18 20.85
N LEU A 457 -20.64 -5.74 21.96
CA LEU A 457 -19.20 -5.84 22.23
C LEU A 457 -18.86 -7.09 23.04
N LYS A 458 -17.60 -7.52 22.98
CA LYS A 458 -17.02 -8.54 23.86
C LYS A 458 -16.90 -8.03 25.29
N GLU A 459 -16.42 -6.79 25.43
CA GLU A 459 -16.11 -6.15 26.70
C GLU A 459 -16.50 -4.67 26.65
N PRO A 460 -16.83 -4.04 27.81
CA PRO A 460 -17.08 -2.62 27.87
C PRO A 460 -15.90 -1.81 27.32
N THR A 461 -16.15 -0.99 26.31
CA THR A 461 -15.11 -0.21 25.60
C THR A 461 -15.59 1.23 25.41
N ALA A 462 -15.10 2.14 26.24
CA ALA A 462 -15.51 3.55 26.23
C ALA A 462 -15.12 4.24 24.91
N ALA A 463 -14.01 3.84 24.32
CA ALA A 463 -13.51 4.33 23.05
C ALA A 463 -14.27 3.80 21.82
N PHE A 464 -15.31 2.95 22.00
CA PHE A 464 -15.94 2.26 20.88
C PHE A 464 -16.45 3.20 19.78
N LEU A 465 -17.01 4.36 20.15
CA LEU A 465 -17.45 5.34 19.14
C LEU A 465 -16.29 5.95 18.35
N ALA A 466 -15.13 6.13 18.97
CA ALA A 466 -13.91 6.55 18.28
C ALA A 466 -13.41 5.42 17.32
N ILE A 467 -13.51 4.17 17.76
CA ILE A 467 -13.15 3.00 16.94
C ILE A 467 -14.05 2.90 15.68
N LEU A 468 -15.32 3.23 15.78
CA LEU A 468 -16.26 3.28 14.65
C LEU A 468 -15.92 4.33 13.58
N THR A 469 -14.95 5.21 13.82
CA THR A 469 -14.43 6.15 12.82
C THR A 469 -13.34 5.56 11.94
N ALA A 470 -12.91 4.33 12.18
CA ALA A 470 -11.88 3.63 11.39
C ALA A 470 -12.50 2.94 10.16
N PRO A 471 -11.81 2.91 9.00
CA PRO A 471 -12.32 2.33 7.77
C PRO A 471 -12.90 0.91 7.88
N PRO A 472 -12.35 -0.04 8.68
CA PRO A 472 -12.96 -1.37 8.83
C PRO A 472 -14.40 -1.39 9.33
N PHE A 473 -14.87 -0.29 9.92
CA PHE A 473 -16.25 -0.11 10.40
C PHE A 473 -17.13 0.70 9.46
N PHE A 474 -16.61 1.10 8.28
CA PHE A 474 -17.41 1.87 7.32
C PHE A 474 -18.40 0.97 6.59
N PRO A 475 -19.67 1.37 6.55
CA PRO A 475 -20.65 0.68 5.74
C PRO A 475 -20.38 0.84 4.24
N ILE A 476 -20.49 -0.24 3.50
CA ILE A 476 -20.33 -0.32 2.05
C ILE A 476 -21.51 -1.06 1.43
N SER A 477 -21.73 -0.88 0.12
CA SER A 477 -22.83 -1.53 -0.61
C SER A 477 -22.53 -3.00 -0.89
N SER A 478 -23.43 -3.89 -0.50
CA SER A 478 -23.36 -5.33 -0.83
C SER A 478 -23.60 -5.63 -2.32
N GLU A 479 -24.16 -4.67 -3.08
CA GLU A 479 -24.35 -4.80 -4.53
C GLU A 479 -23.04 -4.54 -5.30
N CYS A 480 -22.09 -3.85 -4.68
CA CYS A 480 -20.87 -3.39 -5.29
C CYS A 480 -19.63 -4.15 -4.79
N TYR A 481 -19.60 -4.58 -3.54
CA TYR A 481 -18.49 -5.34 -2.95
C TYR A 481 -18.86 -6.82 -2.82
N SER A 482 -17.89 -7.70 -3.07
CA SER A 482 -18.07 -9.15 -2.89
C SER A 482 -17.80 -9.61 -1.46
N ASP A 483 -18.34 -10.77 -1.07
CA ASP A 483 -18.08 -11.41 0.23
C ASP A 483 -16.60 -11.85 0.38
N ALA A 484 -15.92 -12.12 -0.73
CA ALA A 484 -14.56 -12.67 -0.76
C ALA A 484 -13.44 -11.63 -0.59
N GLY A 485 -13.80 -10.35 -0.45
CA GLY A 485 -12.83 -9.23 -0.54
C GLY A 485 -12.75 -8.67 -1.96
N ASP A 486 -12.47 -7.37 -2.06
CA ASP A 486 -12.42 -6.67 -3.34
C ASP A 486 -11.47 -5.46 -3.25
N PRO A 487 -10.15 -5.72 -3.17
CA PRO A 487 -9.15 -4.68 -2.96
C PRO A 487 -9.10 -3.64 -4.08
N GLY A 488 -9.47 -4.03 -5.30
CA GLY A 488 -9.49 -3.16 -6.46
C GLY A 488 -10.79 -2.39 -6.68
N SER A 489 -11.79 -2.51 -5.79
CA SER A 489 -13.08 -1.86 -5.96
C SER A 489 -12.98 -0.33 -5.95
N THR A 490 -13.59 0.33 -6.96
CA THR A 490 -13.79 1.78 -7.00
C THR A 490 -15.15 2.21 -6.51
N CYS A 491 -15.96 1.30 -6.03
CA CYS A 491 -17.31 1.60 -5.54
C CYS A 491 -17.35 2.66 -4.44
N GLY A 492 -16.33 2.67 -3.58
CA GLY A 492 -16.28 3.57 -2.44
C GLY A 492 -17.45 3.33 -1.46
N GLY A 493 -17.68 4.31 -0.61
CA GLY A 493 -18.81 4.37 0.31
C GLY A 493 -19.48 5.73 0.24
N ILE A 494 -20.23 6.09 1.27
CA ILE A 494 -20.88 7.42 1.38
C ILE A 494 -19.86 8.42 1.93
N GLY A 495 -18.89 8.83 1.12
CA GLY A 495 -17.85 9.79 1.48
C GLY A 495 -18.10 11.20 0.96
N PRO A 496 -17.26 12.19 1.37
CA PRO A 496 -17.32 13.55 0.83
C PRO A 496 -16.97 13.60 -0.66
N TYR A 497 -16.20 12.63 -1.14
CA TYR A 497 -15.87 12.47 -2.55
C TYR A 497 -16.22 11.07 -3.05
N THR A 498 -16.45 10.94 -4.35
CA THR A 498 -16.62 9.67 -5.06
C THR A 498 -15.46 9.45 -6.02
N ILE A 499 -15.01 8.20 -6.17
CA ILE A 499 -13.95 7.82 -7.10
C ILE A 499 -14.53 7.87 -8.52
N ILE A 500 -13.87 8.61 -9.43
CA ILE A 500 -14.24 8.65 -10.85
C ILE A 500 -13.37 7.70 -11.65
N ASN A 501 -12.07 7.70 -11.34
CA ASN A 501 -11.07 6.90 -12.02
C ASN A 501 -9.88 6.68 -11.10
N TRP A 502 -9.26 5.53 -11.16
CA TRP A 502 -8.02 5.20 -10.50
C TRP A 502 -7.08 4.51 -11.48
N ALA A 503 -6.01 5.18 -11.85
CA ALA A 503 -4.89 4.60 -12.58
C ALA A 503 -3.81 4.24 -11.57
N LEU A 504 -3.53 2.95 -11.42
CA LEU A 504 -2.55 2.43 -10.46
C LEU A 504 -1.18 3.08 -10.73
N ASN A 505 -0.50 3.48 -9.66
CA ASN A 505 0.84 4.09 -9.69
C ASN A 505 0.93 5.46 -10.40
N ASP A 506 -0.17 6.02 -10.87
CA ASP A 506 -0.21 7.34 -11.52
C ASP A 506 -1.11 8.30 -10.76
N ARG A 507 -2.43 8.11 -10.81
CA ARG A 507 -3.36 9.06 -10.19
C ARG A 507 -4.71 8.46 -9.84
N MET A 508 -5.38 9.07 -8.88
CA MET A 508 -6.79 8.84 -8.60
C MET A 508 -7.56 10.15 -8.76
N ARG A 509 -8.67 10.13 -9.49
CA ARG A 509 -9.56 11.29 -9.65
C ARG A 509 -10.82 11.10 -8.81
N LEU A 510 -11.12 12.13 -8.04
CA LEU A 510 -12.24 12.18 -7.12
C LEU A 510 -13.17 13.33 -7.51
N ARG A 511 -14.49 13.14 -7.33
CA ARG A 511 -15.50 14.16 -7.51
C ARG A 511 -16.27 14.42 -6.22
N ALA A 512 -16.53 15.66 -5.90
CA ALA A 512 -17.33 16.05 -4.74
C ALA A 512 -18.70 15.36 -4.74
N ASN A 513 -19.05 14.78 -3.60
CA ASN A 513 -20.37 14.17 -3.37
C ASN A 513 -21.32 15.21 -2.76
N ALA A 514 -22.23 15.75 -3.57
CA ALA A 514 -23.20 16.76 -3.13
C ALA A 514 -24.19 16.20 -2.07
N ASP A 515 -24.47 14.89 -2.10
CA ASP A 515 -25.42 14.21 -1.23
C ASP A 515 -24.78 13.72 0.08
N TRP A 516 -23.46 13.86 0.23
CA TRP A 516 -22.78 13.52 1.48
C TRP A 516 -23.35 14.30 2.67
N PRO A 517 -23.72 13.64 3.81
CA PRO A 517 -24.45 14.26 4.90
C PRO A 517 -23.61 15.17 5.81
N GLY A 518 -22.27 15.14 5.71
CA GLY A 518 -21.39 15.93 6.58
C GLY A 518 -21.28 17.41 6.19
N GLU A 519 -20.67 18.20 7.09
CA GLU A 519 -20.33 19.60 6.91
C GLU A 519 -18.87 19.85 7.35
N PRO A 520 -18.12 20.76 6.71
CA PRO A 520 -18.51 21.54 5.53
C PRO A 520 -18.66 20.67 4.29
N LYS A 521 -19.40 21.14 3.30
CA LYS A 521 -19.43 20.47 2.00
C LYS A 521 -18.10 20.68 1.27
N PRO A 522 -17.65 19.71 0.44
CA PRO A 522 -16.47 19.85 -0.39
C PRO A 522 -16.45 21.17 -1.19
N ALA A 523 -15.39 21.94 -1.08
CA ALA A 523 -15.23 23.22 -1.80
C ALA A 523 -14.59 23.05 -3.19
N PHE A 524 -13.82 21.99 -3.40
CA PHE A 524 -13.28 21.62 -4.70
C PHE A 524 -14.20 20.62 -5.38
N GLU A 525 -14.61 20.89 -6.62
CA GLU A 525 -15.46 19.97 -7.38
C GLU A 525 -14.74 18.67 -7.71
N ASN A 526 -13.46 18.77 -8.06
CA ASN A 526 -12.61 17.63 -8.38
C ASN A 526 -11.31 17.71 -7.60
N ILE A 527 -10.81 16.53 -7.21
CA ILE A 527 -9.47 16.33 -6.63
C ILE A 527 -8.77 15.25 -7.45
N THR A 528 -7.52 15.52 -7.83
CA THR A 528 -6.64 14.53 -8.42
C THR A 528 -5.51 14.26 -7.44
N VAL A 529 -5.45 13.04 -6.89
CA VAL A 529 -4.32 12.54 -6.10
C VAL A 529 -3.32 11.91 -7.05
N LYS A 530 -2.09 12.42 -7.06
CA LYS A 530 -0.98 11.92 -7.90
C LYS A 530 0.00 11.12 -7.05
N PHE A 531 0.35 9.93 -7.52
CA PHE A 531 1.30 9.03 -6.85
C PHE A 531 2.69 9.19 -7.47
N TYR A 532 3.69 9.39 -6.62
CA TYR A 532 5.07 9.58 -7.05
C TYR A 532 5.94 8.43 -6.55
N PRO A 533 6.89 7.95 -7.36
CA PRO A 533 7.78 6.85 -6.97
C PRO A 533 8.75 7.26 -5.85
N ASP A 534 9.11 8.54 -5.79
CA ASP A 534 10.11 9.05 -4.87
C ASP A 534 9.84 10.53 -4.47
N PRO A 535 10.46 11.00 -3.37
CA PRO A 535 10.32 12.39 -2.91
C PRO A 535 10.80 13.44 -3.90
N THR A 536 11.84 13.15 -4.69
CA THR A 536 12.45 14.10 -5.64
C THR A 536 11.48 14.41 -6.77
N ALA A 537 10.83 13.38 -7.33
CA ALA A 537 9.81 13.52 -8.37
C ALA A 537 8.62 14.37 -7.87
N MET A 538 8.14 14.10 -6.65
CA MET A 538 7.06 14.90 -6.07
C MET A 538 7.50 16.35 -5.81
N ARG A 539 8.70 16.56 -5.24
CA ARG A 539 9.24 17.90 -5.01
C ARG A 539 9.36 18.71 -6.28
N ARG A 540 9.84 18.11 -7.37
CA ARG A 540 9.90 18.78 -8.69
C ARG A 540 8.50 19.16 -9.17
N SER A 541 7.53 18.29 -9.03
CA SER A 541 6.13 18.57 -9.41
C SER A 541 5.51 19.69 -8.59
N LEU A 542 5.84 19.80 -7.30
CA LEU A 542 5.38 20.88 -6.44
C LEU A 542 6.08 22.22 -6.78
N VAL A 543 7.43 22.21 -6.93
CA VAL A 543 8.25 23.40 -6.96
C VAL A 543 8.52 23.90 -8.39
N GLU A 544 9.00 23.01 -9.28
CA GLU A 544 9.44 23.37 -10.62
C GLU A 544 8.28 23.43 -11.60
N PHE A 545 7.45 22.39 -11.61
CA PHE A 545 6.33 22.29 -12.57
C PHE A 545 5.04 22.91 -12.06
N ARG A 546 4.90 23.08 -10.73
CA ARG A 546 3.66 23.55 -10.07
C ARG A 546 2.41 22.79 -10.54
N SER A 547 2.59 21.51 -10.80
CA SER A 547 1.54 20.57 -11.19
C SER A 547 0.86 19.87 -10.02
N VAL A 548 1.31 20.17 -8.80
CA VAL A 548 0.75 19.75 -7.51
C VAL A 548 0.54 21.00 -6.66
N ASP A 549 -0.62 21.10 -6.04
CA ASP A 549 -1.00 22.23 -5.17
C ASP A 549 -0.66 21.96 -3.71
N LEU A 550 -0.60 20.69 -3.32
CA LEU A 550 -0.38 20.23 -1.96
C LEU A 550 0.39 18.92 -1.98
N ALA A 551 1.48 18.81 -1.20
CA ALA A 551 2.22 17.58 -0.94
C ALA A 551 1.82 17.06 0.45
N TRP A 552 1.12 15.91 0.43
CA TRP A 552 0.56 15.35 1.66
C TRP A 552 1.52 14.45 2.42
N THR A 553 2.30 13.59 1.73
CA THR A 553 3.24 12.67 2.38
C THR A 553 4.46 12.41 1.53
N GLY A 554 5.57 12.05 2.16
CA GLY A 554 6.79 11.57 1.53
C GLY A 554 7.86 12.61 1.28
N LEU A 555 7.63 13.92 1.51
CA LEU A 555 8.72 14.89 1.47
C LEU A 555 9.64 14.72 2.69
N PRO A 556 10.97 14.68 2.49
CA PRO A 556 11.94 14.74 3.58
C PRO A 556 11.74 16.00 4.46
N TYR A 557 12.06 15.88 5.74
CA TYR A 557 11.91 17.00 6.67
C TYR A 557 12.68 18.24 6.23
N GLN A 558 13.86 18.07 5.62
CA GLN A 558 14.64 19.21 5.13
C GLN A 558 13.92 19.98 4.04
N ASP A 559 13.25 19.28 3.10
CA ASP A 559 12.42 19.93 2.07
C ASP A 559 11.24 20.66 2.69
N PHE A 560 10.62 20.09 3.74
CA PHE A 560 9.58 20.77 4.48
C PHE A 560 10.08 22.09 5.09
N VAL A 561 11.26 22.07 5.71
CA VAL A 561 11.88 23.29 6.30
C VAL A 561 12.23 24.29 5.21
N ASP A 562 12.90 23.86 4.13
CA ASP A 562 13.38 24.74 3.06
C ASP A 562 12.22 25.44 2.35
N LEU A 563 11.10 24.75 2.13
CA LEU A 563 9.93 25.30 1.44
C LEU A 563 9.07 26.21 2.34
N SER A 564 9.13 26.02 3.67
CA SER A 564 8.28 26.75 4.63
C SER A 564 8.98 27.91 5.33
N THR A 565 10.31 28.07 5.17
CA THR A 565 11.06 29.17 5.80
C THR A 565 11.14 30.40 4.93
N VAL A 566 11.05 31.56 5.57
CA VAL A 566 11.32 32.87 4.96
C VAL A 566 12.83 33.06 4.88
N ASP A 567 13.36 33.44 3.71
CA ASP A 567 14.79 33.70 3.56
C ASP A 567 15.26 34.91 4.35
N SER A 568 16.61 35.08 4.52
CA SER A 568 17.21 36.18 5.25
C SER A 568 16.92 37.57 4.68
N ASP A 569 16.44 37.62 3.42
CA ASP A 569 16.14 38.85 2.69
C ASP A 569 14.65 39.24 2.82
N GLY A 570 13.87 38.46 3.56
CA GLY A 570 12.46 38.73 3.87
C GLY A 570 11.51 38.38 2.71
N ASN A 571 11.95 37.59 1.71
CA ASN A 571 11.07 37.02 0.74
C ASN A 571 10.27 35.91 1.43
N GLY A 572 8.94 36.00 1.40
CA GLY A 572 8.05 35.06 2.07
C GLY A 572 8.25 33.64 1.57
N ALA A 573 7.96 32.69 2.44
CA ALA A 573 7.89 31.30 2.05
C ALA A 573 6.92 31.17 0.85
N ASP A 574 7.37 30.51 -0.21
CA ASP A 574 6.53 30.25 -1.39
C ASP A 574 5.42 29.23 -1.07
N TYR A 575 5.45 28.62 0.12
CA TYR A 575 4.58 27.53 0.55
C TYR A 575 4.14 27.69 2.01
N THR A 576 2.97 27.13 2.31
CA THR A 576 2.43 27.05 3.68
C THR A 576 2.69 25.67 4.27
N ALA A 577 3.26 25.64 5.47
CA ALA A 577 3.50 24.44 6.24
C ALA A 577 2.36 24.17 7.22
N TRP A 578 1.91 22.93 7.28
CA TRP A 578 0.90 22.43 8.20
C TRP A 578 1.51 21.28 9.01
N VAL A 579 1.28 21.30 10.33
CA VAL A 579 1.76 20.27 11.24
C VAL A 579 0.54 19.67 11.96
N GLY A 580 0.41 18.38 11.86
CA GLY A 580 -0.64 17.60 12.52
C GLY A 580 -0.09 16.76 13.67
N PRO A 581 -0.93 15.85 14.20
CA PRO A 581 -0.55 14.95 15.27
C PRO A 581 0.66 14.07 14.94
N ALA A 582 1.29 13.52 15.98
CA ALA A 582 2.36 12.55 15.81
C ALA A 582 1.81 11.22 15.29
N THR A 583 2.25 10.83 14.11
CA THR A 583 1.80 9.60 13.42
C THR A 583 2.79 8.45 13.52
N PHE A 584 4.02 8.71 13.94
CA PHE A 584 5.04 7.70 14.16
C PHE A 584 5.61 7.84 15.58
N LYS A 585 5.81 6.71 16.26
CA LYS A 585 6.41 6.62 17.59
C LYS A 585 7.47 5.54 17.60
N SER A 586 8.50 5.71 18.42
CA SER A 586 9.52 4.69 18.61
C SER A 586 9.69 4.34 20.09
N TYR A 587 9.92 3.05 20.31
CA TYR A 587 10.07 2.45 21.64
C TYR A 587 11.24 1.49 21.65
N ILE A 588 11.82 1.25 22.85
CA ILE A 588 12.50 -0.02 23.11
C ILE A 588 11.48 -0.96 23.73
N ILE A 589 11.37 -2.15 23.17
CA ILE A 589 10.63 -3.28 23.71
C ILE A 589 11.64 -4.16 24.46
N PHE A 590 11.28 -4.57 25.65
CA PHE A 590 12.05 -5.48 26.50
C PHE A 590 11.32 -6.82 26.60
N GLU A 591 12.01 -7.93 26.39
CA GLU A 591 11.50 -9.26 26.75
C GLU A 591 11.68 -9.46 28.27
N GLN A 592 10.60 -9.28 29.05
CA GLN A 592 10.65 -9.12 30.49
C GLN A 592 10.66 -10.44 31.30
N THR A 593 10.70 -11.57 30.62
CA THR A 593 10.93 -12.87 31.30
C THR A 593 12.37 -13.33 31.20
N THR A 594 13.21 -12.57 30.47
CA THR A 594 14.61 -12.91 30.20
C THR A 594 15.55 -11.89 30.84
N ALA A 595 16.57 -12.37 31.58
CA ALA A 595 17.61 -11.50 32.12
C ALA A 595 18.38 -10.79 30.97
N PRO A 596 18.74 -9.51 31.14
CA PRO A 596 18.65 -8.71 32.37
C PRO A 596 17.33 -7.91 32.45
N TRP A 597 16.44 -8.01 31.45
CA TRP A 597 15.26 -7.17 31.31
C TRP A 597 14.09 -7.61 32.20
N ASP A 598 14.18 -8.77 32.85
CA ASP A 598 13.32 -9.20 33.95
C ASP A 598 13.44 -8.29 35.20
N SER A 599 14.58 -7.60 35.36
CA SER A 599 14.74 -6.60 36.43
C SER A 599 14.16 -5.23 36.04
N GLU A 600 13.15 -4.79 36.77
CA GLU A 600 12.58 -3.42 36.66
C GLU A 600 13.67 -2.36 36.84
N ARG A 601 14.63 -2.55 37.79
CA ARG A 601 15.72 -1.58 38.01
C ARG A 601 16.63 -1.44 36.80
N VAL A 602 16.88 -2.51 36.05
CA VAL A 602 17.67 -2.44 34.82
C VAL A 602 16.92 -1.64 33.76
N ARG A 603 15.60 -1.85 33.61
CA ARG A 603 14.75 -1.08 32.68
C ARG A 603 14.71 0.40 33.08
N GLN A 604 14.54 0.71 34.37
CA GLN A 604 14.60 2.06 34.93
C GLN A 604 15.97 2.71 34.71
N ALA A 605 17.07 1.98 34.86
CA ALA A 605 18.41 2.48 34.60
C ALA A 605 18.59 2.83 33.11
N ALA A 606 18.07 2.01 32.19
CA ALA A 606 18.06 2.33 30.76
C ALA A 606 17.24 3.62 30.48
N ALA A 607 16.05 3.76 31.08
CA ALA A 607 15.20 4.95 30.93
C ALA A 607 15.87 6.25 31.41
N LEU A 608 16.66 6.16 32.51
CA LEU A 608 17.43 7.29 33.08
C LEU A 608 18.72 7.58 32.30
N ALA A 609 19.24 6.61 31.54
CA ALA A 609 20.45 6.85 30.74
C ALA A 609 20.15 7.54 29.41
N VAL A 610 18.92 7.40 28.89
CA VAL A 610 18.52 7.92 27.59
C VAL A 610 18.21 9.42 27.64
N ASP A 611 18.83 10.17 26.72
CA ASP A 611 18.54 11.58 26.43
C ASP A 611 17.67 11.64 25.17
N ARG A 612 16.37 11.84 25.36
CA ARG A 612 15.38 11.84 24.28
C ARG A 612 15.49 13.03 23.35
N GLU A 613 15.97 14.20 23.85
CA GLU A 613 16.25 15.38 23.02
C GLU A 613 17.41 15.10 22.05
N ALA A 614 18.49 14.49 22.55
CA ALA A 614 19.61 14.09 21.70
C ALA A 614 19.22 13.00 20.71
N LEU A 615 18.33 12.07 21.08
CA LEU A 615 17.77 11.06 20.16
C LEU A 615 16.93 11.70 19.07
N ALA A 616 16.05 12.63 19.42
CA ALA A 616 15.23 13.36 18.43
C ALA A 616 16.10 14.16 17.46
N ALA A 617 17.22 14.71 17.93
CA ALA A 617 18.14 15.47 17.08
C ALA A 617 18.83 14.65 15.98
N VAL A 618 18.90 13.31 16.10
CA VAL A 618 19.41 12.43 15.03
C VAL A 618 18.60 12.60 13.74
N PHE A 619 17.33 12.92 13.86
CA PHE A 619 16.40 13.13 12.74
C PHE A 619 16.33 14.58 12.27
N ALA A 620 17.35 15.39 12.57
CA ALA A 620 17.49 16.79 12.15
C ALA A 620 16.26 17.70 12.45
N GLY A 621 15.47 17.36 13.47
CA GLY A 621 14.25 18.06 13.86
C GLY A 621 12.94 17.44 13.35
N ALA A 622 13.02 16.37 12.57
CA ALA A 622 11.83 15.66 12.13
C ALA A 622 11.05 15.04 13.29
N ARG A 623 11.76 14.53 14.30
CA ARG A 623 11.16 13.89 15.48
C ARG A 623 11.26 14.79 16.73
N LEU A 624 10.35 14.55 17.65
CA LEU A 624 10.26 15.14 18.98
C LEU A 624 10.45 14.06 20.05
N PRO A 625 10.88 14.41 21.27
CA PRO A 625 10.87 13.47 22.39
C PRO A 625 9.47 12.91 22.64
N LEU A 626 9.38 11.62 22.96
CA LEU A 626 8.16 10.99 23.47
C LEU A 626 8.32 10.75 24.97
N LEU A 627 7.58 11.54 25.78
CA LEU A 627 7.72 11.57 27.24
C LEU A 627 6.67 10.73 27.99
N SER A 628 5.92 9.91 27.27
CA SER A 628 4.87 9.05 27.77
C SER A 628 4.60 7.92 26.76
N PRO A 629 3.99 6.78 27.15
CA PRO A 629 3.44 5.86 26.16
C PRO A 629 2.37 6.50 25.28
N VAL A 630 1.64 7.50 25.80
CA VAL A 630 0.58 8.26 25.11
C VAL A 630 1.21 9.48 24.46
N PRO A 631 0.99 9.75 23.15
CA PRO A 631 1.49 10.94 22.46
C PRO A 631 0.96 12.27 23.03
N ASP A 632 1.68 13.35 22.80
CA ASP A 632 1.41 14.67 23.37
C ASP A 632 0.05 15.26 22.95
N ASP A 633 -0.45 14.88 21.80
CA ASP A 633 -1.69 15.35 21.17
C ASP A 633 -2.92 14.51 21.52
N VAL A 634 -2.75 13.41 22.25
CA VAL A 634 -3.85 12.56 22.69
C VAL A 634 -4.43 13.05 24.03
N PRO A 635 -5.76 13.22 24.15
CA PRO A 635 -6.38 13.58 25.42
C PRO A 635 -5.97 12.65 26.57
N GLY A 636 -5.54 13.24 27.67
CA GLY A 636 -5.04 12.49 28.82
C GLY A 636 -3.54 12.20 28.81
N HIS A 637 -2.80 12.72 27.83
CA HIS A 637 -1.34 12.69 27.87
C HIS A 637 -0.79 13.31 29.16
N LEU A 638 0.22 12.65 29.72
CA LEU A 638 0.96 13.13 30.89
C LEU A 638 2.44 12.78 30.73
N ALA A 639 3.29 13.77 30.69
CA ALA A 639 4.75 13.58 30.58
C ALA A 639 5.29 12.91 31.84
N THR A 640 5.50 11.61 31.84
CA THR A 640 5.88 10.81 33.02
C THR A 640 7.29 10.23 32.92
N MET A 641 7.87 10.17 31.71
CA MET A 641 9.22 9.62 31.57
C MET A 641 10.24 10.45 32.31
N PRO A 642 11.20 9.81 33.03
CA PRO A 642 12.18 10.53 33.83
C PRO A 642 13.15 11.31 32.94
N ALA A 643 13.61 12.46 33.48
CA ALA A 643 14.75 13.16 32.93
C ALA A 643 16.02 12.31 33.06
N ARG A 644 16.99 12.53 32.19
CA ARG A 644 18.26 11.80 32.20
C ARG A 644 19.01 12.02 33.52
N ASP A 645 19.42 10.93 34.18
CA ASP A 645 20.20 10.89 35.42
C ASP A 645 21.13 9.65 35.43
N LEU A 646 22.36 9.86 34.98
CA LEU A 646 23.38 8.82 34.92
C LEU A 646 23.82 8.30 36.27
N ASP A 647 23.83 9.15 37.30
CA ASP A 647 24.24 8.72 38.64
C ASP A 647 23.20 7.81 39.26
N ARG A 648 21.92 8.13 39.06
CA ARG A 648 20.83 7.28 39.50
C ARG A 648 20.78 5.95 38.70
N ALA A 649 21.02 6.00 37.39
CA ALA A 649 21.13 4.82 36.56
C ALA A 649 22.22 3.87 37.04
N ARG A 650 23.41 4.38 37.32
CA ARG A 650 24.54 3.60 37.89
C ARG A 650 24.19 2.99 39.24
N GLU A 651 23.49 3.71 40.11
CA GLU A 651 23.08 3.21 41.41
C GLU A 651 22.08 2.04 41.30
N LEU A 652 21.12 2.12 40.37
CA LEU A 652 20.17 1.03 40.11
C LEU A 652 20.89 -0.24 39.57
N LEU A 653 21.81 -0.06 38.63
CA LEU A 653 22.60 -1.17 38.07
C LEU A 653 23.49 -1.80 39.16
N ARG A 654 24.07 -0.98 40.03
CA ARG A 654 24.86 -1.48 41.17
C ARG A 654 24.03 -2.30 42.16
N GLN A 655 22.76 -1.95 42.37
CA GLN A 655 21.83 -2.72 43.23
C GLN A 655 21.51 -4.08 42.62
N GLU A 656 21.58 -4.24 41.31
CA GLU A 656 21.44 -5.48 40.56
C GLU A 656 22.77 -6.27 40.42
N GLY A 657 23.87 -5.71 40.95
CA GLY A 657 25.18 -6.37 40.95
C GLY A 657 26.09 -5.99 39.79
N TYR A 658 25.66 -5.08 38.91
CA TYR A 658 26.45 -4.65 37.75
C TYR A 658 27.27 -3.40 38.10
N THR A 659 28.52 -3.40 37.67
CA THR A 659 29.48 -2.32 37.89
C THR A 659 30.39 -2.11 36.68
N ALA A 660 31.25 -1.09 36.73
CA ALA A 660 32.25 -0.89 35.67
C ALA A 660 33.27 -2.06 35.55
N ASP A 661 33.52 -2.76 36.67
CA ASP A 661 34.39 -3.94 36.69
C ASP A 661 33.67 -5.22 36.27
N GLU A 662 32.36 -5.27 36.44
CA GLU A 662 31.45 -6.33 36.02
C GLU A 662 30.30 -5.74 35.18
N PRO A 663 30.59 -5.37 33.92
CA PRO A 663 29.62 -4.67 33.07
C PRO A 663 28.48 -5.59 32.63
N LEU A 664 27.34 -4.99 32.27
CA LEU A 664 26.16 -5.64 31.78
C LEU A 664 26.18 -5.68 30.24
N PRO A 665 26.45 -6.84 29.60
CA PRO A 665 26.36 -6.98 28.18
C PRO A 665 24.87 -7.07 27.76
N ILE A 666 24.51 -6.29 26.74
CA ILE A 666 23.18 -6.34 26.11
C ILE A 666 23.32 -6.22 24.60
N THR A 667 22.34 -6.77 23.88
CA THR A 667 22.19 -6.54 22.42
C THR A 667 20.90 -5.77 22.19
N LEU A 668 21.00 -4.68 21.44
CA LEU A 668 19.86 -3.89 20.97
C LEU A 668 19.66 -4.15 19.47
N TRP A 669 18.55 -4.76 19.14
CA TRP A 669 18.20 -5.05 17.75
C TRP A 669 17.44 -3.91 17.10
N PHE A 670 17.63 -3.71 15.79
CA PHE A 670 16.92 -2.70 15.00
C PHE A 670 16.67 -3.15 13.57
N VAL A 671 15.73 -2.48 12.87
CA VAL A 671 15.43 -2.74 11.45
C VAL A 671 16.40 -1.93 10.58
N ASN A 672 17.15 -2.60 9.69
CA ASN A 672 18.24 -1.97 8.92
C ASN A 672 17.96 -1.83 7.40
N ASP A 673 16.72 -2.07 6.95
CA ASP A 673 16.33 -1.97 5.55
C ASP A 673 15.71 -0.59 5.16
N GLY A 674 15.84 0.40 6.04
CA GLY A 674 15.31 1.75 5.82
C GLY A 674 13.82 1.93 6.08
N ARG A 675 13.12 0.89 6.54
CA ARG A 675 11.66 0.89 6.76
C ARG A 675 11.16 2.03 7.65
N TYR A 676 11.87 2.34 8.72
CA TYR A 676 11.50 3.39 9.67
C TYR A 676 12.23 4.71 9.40
N SER A 677 13.47 4.63 8.93
CA SER A 677 14.30 5.77 8.59
C SER A 677 15.63 5.32 7.96
N ALA A 678 16.19 6.11 7.07
CA ALA A 678 17.54 5.91 6.55
C ALA A 678 18.64 6.11 7.62
N VAL A 679 18.32 6.72 8.78
CA VAL A 679 19.25 6.95 9.88
C VAL A 679 19.02 6.03 11.08
N GLU A 680 18.35 4.90 10.90
CA GLU A 680 17.98 4.01 12.00
C GLU A 680 19.20 3.38 12.68
N GLU A 681 20.25 3.04 11.94
CA GLU A 681 21.53 2.59 12.50
C GLU A 681 22.18 3.67 13.36
N GLN A 682 22.23 4.91 12.88
CA GLN A 682 22.76 6.04 13.66
C GLN A 682 21.92 6.28 14.93
N TYR A 683 20.61 6.07 14.85
CA TYR A 683 19.71 6.16 15.99
C TYR A 683 20.01 5.09 17.04
N ALA A 684 20.18 3.84 16.62
CA ALA A 684 20.56 2.72 17.48
C ALA A 684 21.95 2.94 18.11
N ASP A 685 22.92 3.40 17.34
CA ASP A 685 24.27 3.76 17.83
C ASP A 685 24.24 4.92 18.85
N THR A 686 23.35 5.89 18.67
CA THR A 686 23.19 6.99 19.66
C THR A 686 22.63 6.45 20.98
N ILE A 687 21.63 5.55 20.94
CA ILE A 687 21.13 4.89 22.15
C ILE A 687 22.23 4.08 22.82
N LYS A 688 22.99 3.28 22.05
CA LYS A 688 24.17 2.58 22.56
C LYS A 688 25.13 3.51 23.28
N ALA A 689 25.55 4.59 22.65
CA ALA A 689 26.49 5.55 23.23
C ALA A 689 25.96 6.10 24.55
N GLN A 690 24.67 6.46 24.63
CA GLN A 690 24.04 6.99 25.85
C GLN A 690 23.95 5.95 26.97
N LEU A 691 23.64 4.70 26.68
CA LEU A 691 23.62 3.62 27.68
C LEU A 691 25.03 3.36 28.20
N GLU A 692 26.05 3.32 27.31
CA GLU A 692 27.45 3.11 27.67
C GLU A 692 28.08 4.26 28.46
N GLU A 693 27.52 5.49 28.42
CA GLU A 693 27.95 6.59 29.30
C GLU A 693 27.72 6.31 30.80
N THR A 694 26.88 5.33 31.14
CA THR A 694 26.80 4.83 32.52
C THR A 694 28.12 4.20 32.99
N GLY A 695 28.98 3.76 32.05
CA GLY A 695 30.17 2.97 32.31
C GLY A 695 29.88 1.54 32.79
N VAL A 696 28.62 1.11 32.76
CA VAL A 696 28.15 -0.21 33.22
C VAL A 696 27.52 -1.01 32.11
N PHE A 697 26.68 -0.41 31.27
CA PHE A 697 26.18 -1.10 30.06
C PHE A 697 27.31 -1.33 29.07
N GLN A 698 27.33 -2.50 28.46
CA GLN A 698 28.15 -2.84 27.30
C GLN A 698 27.19 -3.27 26.18
N VAL A 699 27.01 -2.39 25.19
CA VAL A 699 25.94 -2.54 24.20
C VAL A 699 26.48 -2.99 22.85
N GLU A 700 25.91 -4.06 22.31
CA GLU A 700 26.04 -4.45 20.91
C GLU A 700 24.78 -3.99 20.16
N VAL A 701 24.90 -3.38 18.99
CA VAL A 701 23.77 -3.10 18.10
C VAL A 701 23.77 -4.13 16.97
N ALA A 702 22.61 -4.67 16.65
CA ALA A 702 22.45 -5.68 15.62
C ALA A 702 21.26 -5.36 14.71
N GLY A 703 21.51 -5.25 13.41
CA GLY A 703 20.49 -4.94 12.41
C GLY A 703 19.99 -6.18 11.69
N ALA A 704 18.69 -6.21 11.37
CA ALA A 704 18.07 -7.22 10.51
C ALA A 704 17.04 -6.58 9.59
N GLY A 705 16.86 -7.12 8.37
CA GLY A 705 15.78 -6.71 7.48
C GLY A 705 14.42 -7.10 8.05
N TRP A 706 13.35 -6.40 7.64
CA TRP A 706 12.03 -6.50 8.27
C TRP A 706 11.44 -7.92 8.34
N ASP A 707 11.58 -8.72 7.29
CA ASP A 707 11.00 -10.06 7.29
C ASP A 707 11.66 -10.98 8.32
N GLU A 708 12.99 -10.93 8.43
CA GLU A 708 13.72 -11.64 9.48
C GLU A 708 13.40 -11.07 10.85
N PHE A 709 13.41 -9.74 10.97
CA PHE A 709 13.14 -9.02 12.22
C PHE A 709 11.78 -9.41 12.80
N ARG A 710 10.72 -9.40 11.98
CA ARG A 710 9.37 -9.81 12.36
C ARG A 710 9.29 -11.29 12.77
N LEU A 711 9.98 -12.17 12.02
CA LEU A 711 10.04 -13.58 12.34
C LEU A 711 10.70 -13.81 13.72
N GLN A 712 11.81 -13.14 13.99
CA GLN A 712 12.54 -13.27 15.26
C GLN A 712 11.72 -12.69 16.43
N ILE A 713 11.00 -11.58 16.26
CA ILE A 713 10.05 -11.07 17.24
C ILE A 713 8.99 -12.13 17.57
N SER A 714 8.38 -12.75 16.54
CA SER A 714 7.33 -13.74 16.75
C SER A 714 7.80 -15.00 17.54
N GLN A 715 9.11 -15.20 17.59
CA GLN A 715 9.77 -16.30 18.33
C GLN A 715 10.35 -15.85 19.68
N CYS A 716 10.17 -14.60 20.07
CA CYS A 716 10.76 -13.98 21.26
C CYS A 716 12.30 -14.11 21.30
N ALA A 717 12.95 -14.02 20.12
CA ALA A 717 14.39 -14.23 20.01
C ALA A 717 15.21 -12.97 20.37
N TYR A 718 14.59 -11.79 20.40
CA TYR A 718 15.25 -10.53 20.72
C TYR A 718 14.96 -10.07 22.14
N PRO A 719 15.99 -10.06 23.03
CA PRO A 719 15.81 -9.62 24.42
C PRO A 719 15.46 -8.13 24.55
N ALA A 720 15.97 -7.29 23.64
CA ALA A 720 15.62 -5.88 23.51
C ALA A 720 15.72 -5.42 22.05
N TYR A 721 14.75 -4.66 21.61
CA TYR A 721 14.73 -4.18 20.23
C TYR A 721 14.00 -2.85 20.06
N LEU A 722 14.40 -2.09 19.02
CA LEU A 722 13.72 -0.87 18.61
C LEU A 722 12.48 -1.22 17.79
N LEU A 723 11.34 -0.69 18.20
CA LEU A 723 10.08 -0.79 17.48
C LEU A 723 9.65 0.59 17.01
N GLY A 724 9.51 0.76 15.69
CA GLY A 724 8.78 1.86 15.11
C GLY A 724 7.28 1.54 15.06
N TRP A 725 6.44 2.45 15.57
CA TRP A 725 5.00 2.31 15.58
C TRP A 725 4.34 3.40 14.74
N PRO A 726 4.06 3.14 13.47
CA PRO A 726 3.33 4.08 12.64
C PRO A 726 1.85 4.12 13.02
N SER A 727 1.26 5.30 12.96
CA SER A 727 -0.19 5.52 12.97
C SER A 727 -0.57 6.26 11.69
N PRO A 728 -1.69 6.03 11.13
CA PRO A 728 -2.70 5.00 11.33
C PRO A 728 -2.31 3.71 10.59
N GLY A 729 -3.18 2.77 10.60
CA GLY A 729 -2.97 1.48 9.93
C GLY A 729 -2.57 0.40 10.91
N GLN A 730 -2.28 0.73 12.15
CA GLN A 730 -2.18 -0.28 13.21
C GLN A 730 -3.54 -0.43 13.89
N PRO A 731 -3.90 -1.65 14.27
CA PRO A 731 -5.25 -1.97 14.76
C PRO A 731 -5.69 -1.23 16.03
N THR A 732 -4.84 -0.38 16.59
CA THR A 732 -5.05 0.21 17.91
C THR A 732 -4.90 1.73 17.93
N SER A 733 -4.67 2.40 16.80
CA SER A 733 -4.43 3.84 16.74
C SER A 733 -5.73 4.62 16.53
N TYR A 734 -6.55 4.75 17.54
CA TYR A 734 -7.67 5.68 17.59
C TYR A 734 -7.40 6.78 18.64
N LEU A 735 -8.08 7.91 18.57
CA LEU A 735 -7.84 9.09 19.41
C LEU A 735 -8.31 8.85 20.87
N ASP A 736 -7.81 7.82 21.49
CA ASP A 736 -8.03 7.50 22.89
C ASP A 736 -6.76 6.86 23.46
N ALA A 737 -6.42 7.21 24.71
CA ALA A 737 -5.21 6.72 25.35
C ALA A 737 -5.16 5.18 25.47
N THR A 738 -6.32 4.49 25.45
CA THR A 738 -6.38 3.02 25.46
C THR A 738 -5.64 2.42 24.26
N SER A 739 -5.63 3.08 23.10
CA SER A 739 -4.90 2.56 21.92
C SER A 739 -3.40 2.42 22.16
N TRP A 740 -2.84 3.20 23.07
CA TRP A 740 -1.43 3.21 23.39
C TRP A 740 -1.08 2.41 24.64
N THR A 741 -2.05 2.29 25.56
CA THR A 741 -1.84 1.58 26.83
C THR A 741 -2.26 0.12 26.76
N ASP A 742 -3.43 -0.18 26.25
CA ASP A 742 -3.97 -1.54 26.21
C ASP A 742 -3.10 -2.49 25.39
N PHE A 743 -2.61 -2.00 24.25
CA PHE A 743 -1.86 -2.82 23.30
C PHE A 743 -0.57 -3.42 23.89
N PHE A 744 0.11 -2.67 24.76
CA PHE A 744 1.35 -3.13 25.39
C PHE A 744 1.13 -3.81 26.75
N VAL A 745 -0.08 -3.77 27.32
CA VAL A 745 -0.39 -4.30 28.66
C VAL A 745 -1.26 -5.54 28.59
N THR A 746 -2.17 -5.63 27.63
CA THR A 746 -3.10 -6.76 27.50
C THR A 746 -2.46 -7.96 26.79
N ASN A 747 -3.25 -9.01 26.48
CA ASN A 747 -2.77 -10.22 25.81
C ASN A 747 -2.05 -9.99 24.46
N THR A 748 -2.20 -8.82 23.87
CA THR A 748 -1.50 -8.44 22.65
C THR A 748 -0.01 -8.14 22.87
N ASN A 749 0.44 -7.91 24.10
CA ASN A 749 1.87 -7.75 24.42
C ASN A 749 2.70 -8.98 24.02
N ARG A 750 2.09 -10.16 23.95
CA ARG A 750 2.72 -11.41 23.49
C ARG A 750 3.08 -11.38 22.01
N VAL A 751 2.39 -10.57 21.21
CA VAL A 751 2.72 -10.39 19.78
C VAL A 751 4.09 -9.74 19.62
N PHE A 752 4.46 -8.86 20.56
CA PHE A 752 5.76 -8.20 20.59
C PHE A 752 6.74 -8.86 21.57
N CYS A 753 6.38 -9.99 22.16
CA CYS A 753 7.21 -10.69 23.13
C CYS A 753 7.79 -9.79 24.24
N SER A 754 7.06 -8.75 24.64
CA SER A 754 7.43 -8.02 25.86
C SER A 754 7.16 -8.87 27.10
N ASN A 755 6.18 -9.76 27.04
CA ASN A 755 5.78 -10.67 28.12
C ASN A 755 5.62 -9.97 29.47
N TYR A 756 5.23 -8.68 29.42
CA TYR A 756 4.97 -7.87 30.60
C TYR A 756 3.73 -8.35 31.34
N GLU A 757 3.81 -8.50 32.64
CA GLU A 757 2.71 -8.93 33.52
C GLU A 757 2.67 -8.03 34.76
N SER A 758 1.55 -7.34 34.98
CA SER A 758 1.24 -6.58 36.19
C SER A 758 -0.26 -6.62 36.46
N GLU A 759 -0.65 -7.10 37.66
CA GLU A 759 -2.04 -7.16 38.07
C GLU A 759 -2.63 -5.74 38.22
N GLU A 760 -1.86 -4.82 38.85
CA GLU A 760 -2.27 -3.44 39.07
C GLU A 760 -2.48 -2.70 37.74
N MET A 761 -1.54 -2.83 36.78
CA MET A 761 -1.65 -2.20 35.46
C MET A 761 -2.84 -2.78 34.70
N THR A 762 -3.06 -4.09 34.74
CA THR A 762 -4.19 -4.75 34.07
C THR A 762 -5.54 -4.27 34.62
N GLU A 763 -5.65 -4.12 35.95
CA GLU A 763 -6.86 -3.61 36.59
C GLU A 763 -7.12 -2.13 36.21
N LEU A 764 -6.08 -1.28 36.21
CA LEU A 764 -6.18 0.13 35.83
C LEU A 764 -6.61 0.27 34.37
N VAL A 765 -6.02 -0.47 33.46
CA VAL A 765 -6.35 -0.46 32.03
C VAL A 765 -7.79 -0.92 31.81
N ALA A 766 -8.21 -2.02 32.45
CA ALA A 766 -9.60 -2.52 32.34
C ALA A 766 -10.62 -1.50 32.89
N ALA A 767 -10.30 -0.84 34.02
CA ALA A 767 -11.15 0.18 34.60
C ALA A 767 -11.27 1.42 33.69
N ALA A 768 -10.15 1.90 33.13
CA ALA A 768 -10.13 3.02 32.20
C ALA A 768 -10.93 2.70 30.91
N ARG A 769 -10.75 1.48 30.37
CA ARG A 769 -11.46 1.01 29.18
C ARG A 769 -12.99 1.01 29.39
N ALA A 770 -13.43 0.62 30.57
CA ALA A 770 -14.86 0.53 30.90
C ALA A 770 -15.50 1.87 31.32
N GLU A 771 -14.72 2.93 31.57
CA GLU A 771 -15.23 4.20 32.09
C GLU A 771 -15.72 5.13 30.95
N LEU A 772 -17.02 5.39 30.90
CA LEU A 772 -17.65 6.22 29.88
C LEU A 772 -17.55 7.73 30.16
N ALA A 773 -17.29 8.11 31.42
CA ALA A 773 -17.20 9.51 31.81
C ALA A 773 -15.76 10.02 31.61
N ASP A 774 -15.59 11.09 30.84
CA ASP A 774 -14.27 11.61 30.45
C ASP A 774 -13.36 11.95 31.65
N GLY A 775 -13.89 12.64 32.68
CA GLY A 775 -13.09 13.05 33.85
C GLY A 775 -12.43 11.86 34.56
N PRO A 776 -13.20 10.90 35.08
CA PRO A 776 -12.65 9.69 35.71
C PRO A 776 -11.76 8.86 34.77
N ARG A 777 -12.09 8.82 33.48
CA ARG A 777 -11.27 8.08 32.50
C ARG A 777 -9.89 8.73 32.31
N LEU A 778 -9.83 10.06 32.18
CA LEU A 778 -8.56 10.78 32.06
C LEU A 778 -7.72 10.66 33.35
N GLU A 779 -8.36 10.62 34.55
CA GLU A 779 -7.64 10.35 35.80
C GLU A 779 -7.04 8.93 35.82
N ALA A 780 -7.75 7.94 35.32
CA ALA A 780 -7.26 6.57 35.19
C ALA A 780 -6.06 6.49 34.20
N TYR A 781 -6.12 7.19 33.08
CA TYR A 781 -4.97 7.27 32.14
C TYR A 781 -3.76 7.94 32.76
N GLY A 782 -3.96 8.96 33.63
CA GLY A 782 -2.88 9.57 34.39
C GLY A 782 -2.19 8.54 35.32
N ALA A 783 -2.97 7.72 36.02
CA ALA A 783 -2.43 6.65 36.89
C ALA A 783 -1.66 5.59 36.09
N ILE A 784 -2.23 5.14 34.94
CA ILE A 784 -1.57 4.18 34.04
C ILE A 784 -0.21 4.72 33.58
N GLN A 785 -0.13 5.98 33.13
CA GLN A 785 1.12 6.57 32.65
C GLN A 785 2.16 6.75 33.76
N GLN A 786 1.73 7.00 34.99
CA GLN A 786 2.62 7.05 36.15
C GLN A 786 3.20 5.68 36.46
N LEU A 787 2.35 4.66 36.55
CA LEU A 787 2.79 3.27 36.77
C LEU A 787 3.66 2.75 35.64
N TRP A 788 3.37 3.20 34.39
CA TRP A 788 4.21 2.87 33.23
C TRP A 788 5.63 3.38 33.35
N ALA A 789 5.82 4.60 33.88
CA ALA A 789 7.15 5.14 34.11
C ALA A 789 7.91 4.39 35.22
N GLU A 790 7.21 3.74 36.15
CA GLU A 790 7.80 2.91 37.19
C GLU A 790 8.15 1.52 36.66
N GLU A 791 7.22 0.80 36.06
CA GLU A 791 7.38 -0.60 35.65
C GLU A 791 8.00 -0.77 34.26
N LEU A 792 7.86 0.22 33.38
CA LEU A 792 8.39 0.25 32.01
C LEU A 792 8.01 -0.99 31.18
N PRO A 793 6.73 -1.17 30.87
CA PRO A 793 6.30 -2.18 29.89
C PRO A 793 7.04 -2.01 28.55
N THR A 794 7.24 -0.78 28.13
CA THR A 794 8.10 -0.37 27.02
C THR A 794 8.80 0.93 27.39
N LEU A 795 9.87 1.29 26.68
CA LEU A 795 10.57 2.56 26.87
C LEU A 795 10.26 3.52 25.70
N PRO A 796 9.38 4.52 25.88
CA PRO A 796 9.12 5.55 24.87
C PRO A 796 10.36 6.39 24.59
N LEU A 797 10.63 6.68 23.29
CA LEU A 797 11.82 7.38 22.84
C LEU A 797 11.50 8.67 22.09
N THR A 798 10.95 8.55 20.86
CA THR A 798 10.65 9.70 19.99
C THR A 798 9.31 9.53 19.29
N GLN A 799 8.76 10.67 18.83
CA GLN A 799 7.53 10.74 18.03
C GLN A 799 7.75 11.68 16.83
N GLU A 800 7.05 11.43 15.74
CA GLU A 800 7.14 12.22 14.53
C GLU A 800 5.79 12.79 14.13
N PRO A 801 5.63 14.13 14.16
CA PRO A 801 4.43 14.80 13.72
C PRO A 801 4.20 14.66 12.22
N ARG A 802 2.94 14.61 11.82
CA ARG A 802 2.53 14.68 10.43
C ARG A 802 2.79 16.06 9.85
N ARG A 803 3.29 16.12 8.60
CA ARG A 803 3.57 17.39 7.92
C ARG A 803 3.01 17.40 6.52
N VAL A 804 2.46 18.55 6.14
CA VAL A 804 1.90 18.83 4.81
C VAL A 804 2.42 20.18 4.35
N ILE A 805 2.79 20.27 3.08
CA ILE A 805 3.16 21.52 2.39
C ILE A 805 2.11 21.82 1.33
N SER A 806 1.63 23.05 1.28
CA SER A 806 0.71 23.51 0.25
C SER A 806 1.12 24.84 -0.36
N LEU A 807 0.61 25.13 -1.55
CA LEU A 807 0.64 26.50 -2.07
C LEU A 807 -0.11 27.42 -1.09
N PRO A 808 0.30 28.71 -0.97
CA PRO A 808 -0.40 29.68 -0.11
C PRO A 808 -1.86 29.94 -0.49
N THR A 809 -2.24 29.56 -1.70
CA THR A 809 -3.62 29.63 -2.20
C THR A 809 -4.54 28.56 -1.64
N ILE A 810 -4.00 27.58 -0.90
CA ILE A 810 -4.77 26.50 -0.27
C ILE A 810 -4.87 26.78 1.24
N ASP A 811 -6.08 26.69 1.77
CA ASP A 811 -6.40 26.80 3.18
C ASP A 811 -7.25 25.60 3.63
N GLY A 812 -7.50 25.50 4.93
CA GLY A 812 -8.35 24.47 5.51
C GLY A 812 -7.68 23.10 5.60
N VAL A 813 -6.38 23.01 5.44
CA VAL A 813 -5.64 21.76 5.69
C VAL A 813 -5.82 21.39 7.16
N ARG A 814 -6.48 20.28 7.40
CA ARG A 814 -6.71 19.71 8.73
C ARG A 814 -6.31 18.26 8.73
N ILE A 815 -5.52 17.90 9.69
CA ILE A 815 -5.03 16.55 9.89
C ILE A 815 -5.67 16.09 11.19
N ASP A 816 -6.45 15.03 11.12
CA ASP A 816 -7.09 14.48 12.30
C ASP A 816 -6.10 13.69 13.18
N ALA A 817 -6.60 13.17 14.25
CA ALA A 817 -5.81 12.39 15.19
C ALA A 817 -5.30 11.05 14.66
N TRP A 818 -5.89 10.54 13.59
CA TRP A 818 -5.34 9.42 12.84
C TRP A 818 -4.16 9.82 11.94
N GLY A 819 -3.91 11.14 11.81
CA GLY A 819 -2.97 11.69 10.86
C GLY A 819 -3.53 11.81 9.45
N MET A 820 -4.85 11.64 9.28
CA MET A 820 -5.52 11.73 7.98
C MET A 820 -5.90 13.17 7.68
N MET A 821 -5.69 13.56 6.42
CA MET A 821 -6.17 14.84 5.92
C MET A 821 -7.59 14.69 5.38
N HIS A 822 -8.47 15.59 5.78
CA HIS A 822 -9.86 15.62 5.37
C HIS A 822 -10.05 16.60 4.22
N TYR A 823 -10.37 16.08 3.04
CA TYR A 823 -10.44 16.87 1.81
C TYR A 823 -11.64 17.81 1.75
N GLU A 824 -12.73 17.53 2.48
CA GLU A 824 -13.90 18.41 2.57
C GLU A 824 -13.63 19.74 3.29
N TRP A 825 -12.55 19.81 4.07
CA TRP A 825 -12.14 21.06 4.73
C TRP A 825 -11.19 21.91 3.87
N LEU A 826 -10.57 21.32 2.83
CA LEU A 826 -9.70 22.03 1.92
C LEU A 826 -10.49 23.09 1.15
N ARG A 827 -9.98 24.30 1.09
CA ARG A 827 -10.58 25.43 0.38
C ARG A 827 -9.52 26.36 -0.18
N LYS A 828 -9.93 27.26 -1.04
CA LYS A 828 -9.05 28.36 -1.45
C LYS A 828 -8.87 29.33 -0.30
N ALA A 829 -7.62 29.80 -0.13
CA ALA A 829 -7.36 30.92 0.74
C ALA A 829 -8.12 32.16 0.23
N GLU A 830 -8.72 32.91 1.17
CA GLU A 830 -9.33 34.20 0.81
C GLU A 830 -8.20 35.14 0.34
N SER A 831 -8.37 35.74 -0.84
CA SER A 831 -7.44 36.79 -1.30
C SER A 831 -7.66 38.02 -0.44
N ASP A 832 -6.64 38.44 0.32
CA ASP A 832 -6.64 39.73 1.01
C ASP A 832 -6.85 40.92 0.03
#